data_bbb6249ad200d4e051ce0425ccc49b12
#
_entry.id   bbb6249ad200d4e051ce0425ccc49b12
#
_cell.length_a   1.000
_cell.length_b   1.000
_cell.length_c   1.000
_cell.angle_alpha   90.00
_cell.angle_beta   90.00
_cell.angle_gamma   90.00
#
_symmetry.space_group_name_H-M   'P 1'
#
loop_
_entity.id
_entity.type
_entity.pdbx_description
1 polymer ?
#
loop_
_entity_poly.entity_id
_entity_poly.type
_entity_poly.pdbx_seq_one_letter_code
_entity_poly.pdbx_strand_id
1 'polypeptide(L)'
;MKKILLAFAMLVSLTMIKAQPVHTLDLSGTWKVTWNEGGHGPQSLDDYLHTDPFQDPARFMEVPVPMELHLALQKAGLVEDINYGMNTLKARWVAEKYWLYAKTFSVPEEALKEKAWLVFDQLDLNAVIMLNGETVGTHSSAFVPCRIEVTGKLQAGENLLQIGIESGLYGVADKDGGSYLQNMGALLNKRHWMRKPQYQFLWDWNPQLINVGITGAVRLEWTESLRLDQVVVQCHLSDDLQKAMLTVKSFLEGWEQESLKIKTSVLETGQNTLTDIQIKPGLNPYTSKVEIWEPKLWWPAGQGEQPLYHVKVELLDGQTVLAEKNIRTGIRRIQIDQSSHPVVGNYFTIIVNNRKVFMKGGNWVPPEMIYSNVSRERLDALTDMAIKANFNMLRIWGGAIWAGHDLLDLCDEKGLLVWHDLLFACSKYPGDDKEFYDMVKHEVTWGVREFSPHPSLAVWCGNNENEVGTWSWGWDRFGKIMPDYGLYHLLIPVIMKEEDPSRPYWPSSPFSTEFTDPASPVTGDQHPWDVSLGAAGPDFWAYRNYVDRFPNEGGVMGASSPATIRQFLPPDEQYMRSFSWDHHDNEVNFWNYKPGIDYQFVEFWLGKSAEDLGFEKYLLASALIQAEGLNEYISNYRRRMFSTSSAIFWMYNDSWPATHGWTIVDYYLRKKLAYHPVRRAFQPVTTVLAMEHDTVKVFGVNDSPVDWQGTLRYGIFRLSGRYNVDERLPIVIPANASAVLASISAVQWNNRKATGAFGILEKDGKQVAQYRLFTERFKDMSFSKPVVKITRGKGTVTLESDVFVWGACIDVDGEKEVPDNCFDLLPGIPYTIPWTDKEMPKIEFTGNGLF
;
A
#
# COMPACT_ATOMS: atom_id res chain seq x y z
N MET A 1 50.40 54.39 -26.93
CA MET A 1 49.81 53.79 -28.13
C MET A 1 50.29 52.35 -28.28
N LYS A 2 49.57 51.40 -27.88
CA LYS A 2 49.71 50.00 -28.26
C LYS A 2 48.30 49.42 -28.32
N LYS A 3 47.85 49.05 -29.53
CA LYS A 3 46.57 48.39 -29.82
C LYS A 3 46.72 46.96 -29.41
N ILE A 4 45.79 46.44 -28.54
CA ILE A 4 45.63 45.05 -28.24
C ILE A 4 44.44 44.60 -29.08
N LEU A 5 44.71 43.70 -30.04
CA LEU A 5 43.69 42.94 -30.75
C LEU A 5 43.16 41.88 -29.79
N LEU A 6 41.87 41.91 -29.45
CA LEU A 6 41.14 40.75 -28.86
C LEU A 6 40.64 39.86 -30.00
N ALA A 7 41.18 38.71 -30.13
CA ALA A 7 40.62 37.64 -30.98
C ALA A 7 39.49 36.93 -30.20
N PHE A 8 38.26 37.11 -30.66
CA PHE A 8 37.10 36.33 -30.19
C PHE A 8 37.16 34.94 -30.84
N ALA A 9 37.58 33.94 -30.10
CA ALA A 9 37.39 32.55 -30.49
C ALA A 9 35.94 32.17 -30.26
N MET A 10 35.15 32.11 -31.33
CA MET A 10 33.84 31.50 -31.33
C MET A 10 34.00 30.00 -31.12
N LEU A 11 33.77 29.51 -29.88
CA LEU A 11 33.56 28.08 -29.63
C LEU A 11 32.19 27.75 -30.22
N VAL A 12 32.18 27.16 -31.41
CA VAL A 12 31.00 26.46 -31.91
C VAL A 12 30.90 25.17 -31.10
N SER A 13 30.06 25.16 -30.05
CA SER A 13 29.64 23.92 -29.44
C SER A 13 28.76 23.21 -30.47
N LEU A 14 29.34 22.22 -31.17
CA LEU A 14 28.52 21.20 -31.80
C LEU A 14 27.76 20.47 -30.68
N THR A 15 26.53 20.88 -30.44
CA THR A 15 25.53 20.02 -29.81
C THR A 15 25.33 18.86 -30.78
N MET A 16 25.97 17.72 -30.49
CA MET A 16 25.58 16.46 -31.12
C MET A 16 24.09 16.31 -30.82
N ILE A 17 23.28 16.37 -31.85
CA ILE A 17 21.88 15.98 -31.79
C ILE A 17 21.90 14.49 -31.45
N LYS A 18 21.53 14.13 -30.22
CA LYS A 18 21.32 12.75 -29.83
C LYS A 18 20.23 12.19 -30.75
N ALA A 19 20.62 11.27 -31.61
CA ALA A 19 19.64 10.49 -32.32
C ALA A 19 18.82 9.71 -31.28
N GLN A 20 17.55 9.99 -31.14
CA GLN A 20 16.62 9.13 -30.39
C GLN A 20 16.08 8.10 -31.38
N PRO A 21 16.35 6.80 -31.17
CA PRO A 21 15.86 5.79 -32.10
C PRO A 21 14.35 5.63 -32.06
N VAL A 22 13.68 6.10 -31.00
CA VAL A 22 12.22 6.11 -30.88
C VAL A 22 11.73 7.56 -30.85
N HIS A 23 10.97 7.91 -31.87
CA HIS A 23 10.26 9.18 -31.94
C HIS A 23 8.88 9.03 -31.28
N THR A 24 8.37 10.10 -30.71
CA THR A 24 7.10 10.09 -29.99
C THR A 24 6.24 11.29 -30.37
N LEU A 25 4.97 11.05 -30.67
CA LEU A 25 3.93 12.06 -30.79
C LEU A 25 2.91 11.87 -29.67
N ASP A 26 2.80 12.86 -28.77
CA ASP A 26 1.79 12.83 -27.70
C ASP A 26 0.37 12.98 -28.32
N LEU A 27 -0.50 12.03 -28.02
CA LEU A 27 -1.91 12.01 -28.40
C LEU A 27 -2.83 12.27 -27.21
N SER A 28 -2.30 12.54 -26.03
CA SER A 28 -3.07 12.98 -24.84
C SER A 28 -3.79 14.32 -25.10
N GLY A 29 -4.47 14.85 -24.09
CA GLY A 29 -5.19 16.12 -24.18
C GLY A 29 -6.67 15.94 -24.49
N THR A 30 -7.30 16.83 -25.24
CA THR A 30 -8.75 16.79 -25.47
C THR A 30 -9.16 15.75 -26.51
N TRP A 31 -10.14 14.90 -26.13
CA TRP A 31 -10.76 13.91 -26.99
C TRP A 31 -12.27 14.11 -27.02
N LYS A 32 -12.91 13.68 -28.11
CA LYS A 32 -14.37 13.60 -28.20
C LYS A 32 -14.85 12.27 -27.64
N VAL A 33 -15.87 12.29 -26.78
CA VAL A 33 -16.41 11.11 -26.12
C VAL A 33 -17.93 11.10 -26.19
N THR A 34 -18.48 9.93 -26.44
CA THR A 34 -19.91 9.65 -26.31
C THR A 34 -20.11 8.23 -25.80
N TRP A 35 -21.35 7.83 -25.60
CA TRP A 35 -21.67 6.48 -25.13
C TRP A 35 -22.91 5.91 -25.85
N ASN A 36 -22.96 4.60 -25.91
CA ASN A 36 -24.13 3.84 -26.27
C ASN A 36 -24.83 3.33 -25.01
N GLU A 37 -26.17 3.31 -25.03
CA GLU A 37 -26.95 2.71 -23.98
C GLU A 37 -26.59 1.23 -23.82
N GLY A 38 -26.22 0.82 -22.60
CA GLY A 38 -25.80 -0.55 -22.31
C GLY A 38 -26.90 -1.59 -22.60
N GLY A 39 -26.57 -2.85 -22.41
CA GLY A 39 -27.45 -3.99 -22.64
C GLY A 39 -27.40 -4.55 -24.06
N HIS A 40 -26.58 -4.00 -24.91
CA HIS A 40 -26.28 -4.51 -26.25
C HIS A 40 -24.92 -5.18 -26.24
N GLY A 41 -24.78 -6.36 -26.80
CA GLY A 41 -23.52 -7.10 -26.83
C GLY A 41 -22.43 -6.45 -27.72
N PRO A 42 -21.28 -7.15 -27.90
CA PRO A 42 -20.15 -6.67 -28.69
C PRO A 42 -20.50 -6.22 -30.11
N GLN A 43 -21.55 -6.78 -30.73
CA GLN A 43 -22.01 -6.40 -32.06
C GLN A 43 -22.46 -4.95 -32.15
N SER A 44 -23.11 -4.44 -31.10
CA SER A 44 -23.53 -3.03 -31.06
C SER A 44 -22.35 -2.08 -30.82
N LEU A 45 -21.27 -2.54 -30.19
CA LEU A 45 -20.04 -1.78 -30.08
C LEU A 45 -19.36 -1.62 -31.45
N ASP A 46 -19.31 -2.67 -32.25
CA ASP A 46 -18.73 -2.65 -33.59
C ASP A 46 -19.52 -1.70 -34.54
N ASP A 47 -20.84 -1.81 -34.55
CA ASP A 47 -21.70 -0.88 -35.29
C ASP A 47 -21.51 0.58 -34.86
N TYR A 48 -21.30 0.78 -33.54
CA TYR A 48 -21.13 2.08 -32.93
C TYR A 48 -19.77 2.71 -33.26
N LEU A 49 -18.70 1.90 -33.31
CA LEU A 49 -17.36 2.32 -33.71
C LEU A 49 -17.29 2.85 -35.14
N HIS A 50 -18.17 2.39 -36.02
CA HIS A 50 -18.27 2.88 -37.42
C HIS A 50 -19.05 4.20 -37.58
N THR A 51 -19.54 4.78 -36.47
CA THR A 51 -20.19 6.09 -36.48
C THR A 51 -19.14 7.19 -36.61
N ASP A 52 -19.31 8.11 -37.56
CA ASP A 52 -18.41 9.26 -37.67
C ASP A 52 -18.68 10.26 -36.50
N PRO A 53 -17.73 10.42 -35.57
CA PRO A 53 -17.91 11.26 -34.41
C PRO A 53 -17.90 12.76 -34.72
N PHE A 54 -17.58 13.15 -35.96
CA PHE A 54 -17.46 14.54 -36.36
C PHE A 54 -18.66 15.01 -37.19
N GLN A 55 -19.54 14.10 -37.62
CA GLN A 55 -20.76 14.46 -38.37
C GLN A 55 -21.87 15.02 -37.46
N ASP A 56 -21.94 14.61 -36.20
CA ASP A 56 -22.89 15.17 -35.23
C ASP A 56 -22.15 15.63 -33.94
N PRO A 57 -21.54 16.81 -33.97
CA PRO A 57 -20.78 17.32 -32.81
C PRO A 57 -21.61 17.50 -31.53
N ALA A 58 -22.94 17.64 -31.67
CA ALA A 58 -23.84 17.81 -30.51
C ALA A 58 -24.00 16.52 -29.69
N ARG A 59 -23.65 15.38 -30.29
CA ARG A 59 -23.70 14.06 -29.62
C ARG A 59 -22.51 13.76 -28.77
N PHE A 60 -21.40 14.48 -28.95
CA PHE A 60 -20.12 14.22 -28.27
C PHE A 60 -19.80 15.34 -27.31
N MET A 61 -19.25 14.95 -26.17
CA MET A 61 -18.62 15.86 -25.22
C MET A 61 -17.09 15.84 -25.36
N GLU A 62 -16.43 16.88 -24.92
CA GLU A 62 -14.97 16.93 -24.85
C GLU A 62 -14.51 16.49 -23.45
N VAL A 63 -13.56 15.57 -23.40
CA VAL A 63 -12.94 15.11 -22.16
C VAL A 63 -11.42 15.18 -22.25
N PRO A 64 -10.73 15.47 -21.17
CA PRO A 64 -9.28 15.33 -21.12
C PRO A 64 -8.88 13.84 -21.07
N VAL A 65 -7.81 13.47 -21.73
CA VAL A 65 -7.16 12.15 -21.69
C VAL A 65 -5.67 12.37 -21.35
N PRO A 66 -5.09 11.67 -20.39
CA PRO A 66 -5.70 10.62 -19.57
C PRO A 66 -6.67 11.16 -18.51
N MET A 67 -7.80 10.52 -18.37
CA MET A 67 -8.74 10.72 -17.26
C MET A 67 -9.78 9.60 -17.23
N GLU A 68 -10.05 9.11 -16.04
CA GLU A 68 -11.12 8.14 -15.83
C GLU A 68 -12.49 8.80 -16.02
N LEU A 69 -13.46 8.04 -16.54
CA LEU A 69 -14.72 8.63 -17.00
C LEU A 69 -15.61 9.19 -15.89
N HIS A 70 -15.65 8.61 -14.69
CA HIS A 70 -16.42 9.21 -13.60
C HIS A 70 -15.92 10.62 -13.28
N LEU A 71 -14.61 10.85 -13.29
CA LEU A 71 -14.01 12.17 -13.06
C LEU A 71 -14.28 13.12 -14.23
N ALA A 72 -14.21 12.62 -15.47
CA ALA A 72 -14.50 13.44 -16.64
C ALA A 72 -15.95 13.91 -16.64
N LEU A 73 -16.89 13.02 -16.31
CA LEU A 73 -18.31 13.30 -16.20
C LEU A 73 -18.65 14.20 -15.02
N GLN A 74 -17.93 14.05 -13.90
CA GLN A 74 -18.08 14.94 -12.75
C GLN A 74 -17.65 16.37 -13.12
N LYS A 75 -16.54 16.54 -13.84
CA LYS A 75 -16.13 17.85 -14.36
C LYS A 75 -17.14 18.45 -15.35
N ALA A 76 -17.82 17.61 -16.14
CA ALA A 76 -18.87 18.02 -17.04
C ALA A 76 -20.23 18.26 -16.36
N GLY A 77 -20.35 18.00 -15.04
CA GLY A 77 -21.61 18.15 -14.28
C GLY A 77 -22.64 17.08 -14.54
N LEU A 78 -22.25 15.94 -15.12
CA LEU A 78 -23.14 14.79 -15.41
C LEU A 78 -23.10 13.74 -14.28
N VAL A 79 -22.09 13.74 -13.47
CA VAL A 79 -21.93 12.94 -12.25
C VAL A 79 -21.66 13.88 -11.09
N GLU A 80 -22.33 13.66 -9.97
CA GLU A 80 -22.09 14.39 -8.73
C GLU A 80 -20.78 13.93 -8.05
N ASP A 81 -20.33 14.68 -7.02
CA ASP A 81 -19.15 14.28 -6.24
C ASP A 81 -19.34 12.87 -5.66
N ILE A 82 -18.54 11.92 -6.17
CA ILE A 82 -18.62 10.50 -5.78
C ILE A 82 -18.26 10.25 -4.31
N ASN A 83 -17.59 11.18 -3.65
CA ASN A 83 -17.22 11.07 -2.24
C ASN A 83 -18.32 11.58 -1.29
N TYR A 84 -19.42 12.10 -1.80
CA TYR A 84 -20.45 12.74 -1.00
C TYR A 84 -21.74 11.93 -0.93
N GLY A 85 -22.22 11.63 0.27
CA GLY A 85 -23.48 10.95 0.51
C GLY A 85 -23.59 9.63 -0.25
N MET A 86 -24.67 9.42 -0.99
CA MET A 86 -24.90 8.18 -1.74
C MET A 86 -24.56 8.32 -3.24
N ASN A 87 -23.71 9.26 -3.63
CA ASN A 87 -23.50 9.59 -5.04
C ASN A 87 -22.77 8.50 -5.84
N THR A 88 -21.97 7.63 -5.21
CA THR A 88 -21.41 6.45 -5.90
C THR A 88 -22.51 5.57 -6.49
N LEU A 89 -23.67 5.41 -5.80
CA LEU A 89 -24.78 4.63 -6.31
C LEU A 89 -25.41 5.29 -7.54
N LYS A 90 -25.49 6.62 -7.56
CA LYS A 90 -25.98 7.39 -8.72
C LYS A 90 -25.04 7.33 -9.91
N ALA A 91 -23.72 7.15 -9.66
CA ALA A 91 -22.70 7.11 -10.68
C ALA A 91 -22.50 5.73 -11.33
N ARG A 92 -23.10 4.67 -10.81
CA ARG A 92 -22.92 3.27 -11.28
C ARG A 92 -23.21 3.08 -12.77
N TRP A 93 -24.10 3.86 -13.35
CA TRP A 93 -24.45 3.78 -14.77
C TRP A 93 -23.24 3.98 -15.70
N VAL A 94 -22.21 4.68 -15.25
CA VAL A 94 -21.00 4.93 -16.06
C VAL A 94 -20.32 3.63 -16.45
N ALA A 95 -20.22 2.68 -15.51
CA ALA A 95 -19.63 1.35 -15.76
C ALA A 95 -20.50 0.45 -16.65
N GLU A 96 -21.79 0.80 -16.86
CA GLU A 96 -22.76 0.01 -17.60
C GLU A 96 -22.91 0.47 -19.07
N LYS A 97 -22.04 1.34 -19.55
CA LYS A 97 -22.10 1.89 -20.90
C LYS A 97 -20.94 1.38 -21.76
N TYR A 98 -21.16 1.39 -23.08
CA TYR A 98 -20.10 1.35 -24.07
C TYR A 98 -19.70 2.77 -24.42
N TRP A 99 -18.42 3.08 -24.23
CA TRP A 99 -17.86 4.41 -24.46
C TRP A 99 -17.09 4.46 -25.76
N LEU A 100 -17.33 5.48 -26.56
CA LEU A 100 -16.59 5.76 -27.79
C LEU A 100 -15.76 7.03 -27.59
N TYR A 101 -14.45 6.88 -27.70
CA TYR A 101 -13.49 7.98 -27.78
C TYR A 101 -13.08 8.21 -29.22
N ALA A 102 -12.85 9.47 -29.61
CA ALA A 102 -12.33 9.80 -30.93
C ALA A 102 -11.38 11.00 -30.87
N LYS A 103 -10.33 10.91 -31.69
CA LYS A 103 -9.33 11.96 -31.85
C LYS A 103 -8.80 11.96 -33.26
N THR A 104 -8.68 13.15 -33.88
CA THR A 104 -7.92 13.34 -35.11
C THR A 104 -6.52 13.83 -34.80
N PHE A 105 -5.55 13.40 -35.60
CA PHE A 105 -4.14 13.79 -35.43
C PHE A 105 -3.42 13.70 -36.79
N SER A 106 -2.35 14.46 -36.92
CA SER A 106 -1.48 14.39 -38.08
C SER A 106 -0.12 13.85 -37.70
N VAL A 107 0.52 13.14 -38.63
CA VAL A 107 1.82 12.51 -38.42
C VAL A 107 2.89 13.08 -39.33
N PRO A 108 4.18 13.11 -38.91
CA PRO A 108 5.27 13.46 -39.81
C PRO A 108 5.53 12.35 -40.83
N GLU A 109 6.21 12.70 -41.94
CA GLU A 109 6.43 11.78 -43.06
C GLU A 109 7.25 10.54 -42.65
N GLU A 110 8.14 10.66 -41.69
CA GLU A 110 8.97 9.58 -41.16
C GLU A 110 8.08 8.47 -40.55
N ALA A 111 7.08 8.84 -39.77
CA ALA A 111 6.15 7.89 -39.14
C ALA A 111 5.36 7.04 -40.17
N LEU A 112 5.23 7.51 -41.42
CA LEU A 112 4.59 6.75 -42.51
C LEU A 112 5.50 5.66 -43.07
N LYS A 113 6.81 5.77 -42.90
CA LYS A 113 7.83 4.90 -43.51
C LYS A 113 8.44 3.91 -42.53
N GLU A 114 8.44 4.28 -41.26
CA GLU A 114 9.09 3.54 -40.18
C GLU A 114 8.11 2.60 -39.48
N LYS A 115 8.64 1.76 -38.60
CA LYS A 115 7.82 0.97 -37.70
C LYS A 115 7.11 1.89 -36.72
N ALA A 116 5.80 1.75 -36.57
CA ALA A 116 4.99 2.63 -35.75
C ALA A 116 4.02 1.86 -34.84
N TRP A 117 3.82 2.38 -33.65
CA TRP A 117 2.91 1.82 -32.64
C TRP A 117 2.06 2.90 -31.98
N LEU A 118 0.78 2.58 -31.78
CA LEU A 118 -0.06 3.26 -30.80
C LEU A 118 0.23 2.65 -29.43
N VAL A 119 0.51 3.49 -28.44
CA VAL A 119 0.82 3.09 -27.07
C VAL A 119 -0.13 3.82 -26.13
N PHE A 120 -0.80 3.03 -25.29
CA PHE A 120 -1.64 3.49 -24.20
C PHE A 120 -1.00 2.97 -22.90
N ASP A 121 -0.59 3.85 -22.03
CA ASP A 121 0.04 3.43 -20.77
C ASP A 121 -0.93 2.67 -19.87
N GLN A 122 -2.24 2.99 -19.99
CA GLN A 122 -3.28 2.27 -19.28
C GLN A 122 -4.66 2.45 -19.92
N LEU A 123 -5.36 1.35 -20.11
CA LEU A 123 -6.76 1.26 -20.52
C LEU A 123 -7.53 0.43 -19.48
N ASP A 124 -8.73 0.88 -19.08
CA ASP A 124 -9.60 0.17 -18.15
C ASP A 124 -11.00 0.06 -18.74
N LEU A 125 -11.46 -1.07 -19.30
CA LEU A 125 -10.80 -2.37 -19.37
C LEU A 125 -10.73 -2.88 -20.81
N ASN A 126 -11.89 -3.39 -21.33
CA ASN A 126 -11.96 -4.00 -22.66
C ASN A 126 -12.08 -2.94 -23.73
N ALA A 127 -11.05 -2.84 -24.55
CA ALA A 127 -10.98 -1.84 -25.60
C ALA A 127 -10.84 -2.47 -27.00
N VAL A 128 -11.53 -1.89 -27.98
CA VAL A 128 -11.32 -2.10 -29.41
C VAL A 128 -10.76 -0.80 -30.00
N ILE A 129 -9.62 -0.89 -30.65
CA ILE A 129 -8.90 0.26 -31.19
C ILE A 129 -9.01 0.25 -32.73
N MET A 130 -9.51 1.35 -33.29
CA MET A 130 -9.63 1.55 -34.72
C MET A 130 -8.80 2.75 -35.17
N LEU A 131 -8.14 2.60 -36.32
CA LEU A 131 -7.39 3.65 -36.97
C LEU A 131 -7.88 3.76 -38.43
N ASN A 132 -8.34 4.96 -38.81
CA ASN A 132 -8.82 5.25 -40.16
C ASN A 132 -9.93 4.29 -40.64
N GLY A 133 -10.80 3.85 -39.71
CA GLY A 133 -11.93 2.95 -40.03
C GLY A 133 -11.58 1.44 -40.02
N GLU A 134 -10.32 1.08 -39.72
CA GLU A 134 -9.90 -0.31 -39.56
C GLU A 134 -9.63 -0.66 -38.11
N THR A 135 -10.10 -1.81 -37.64
CA THR A 135 -9.71 -2.34 -36.34
C THR A 135 -8.24 -2.74 -36.37
N VAL A 136 -7.42 -2.12 -35.52
CA VAL A 136 -5.96 -2.37 -35.43
C VAL A 136 -5.57 -3.25 -34.27
N GLY A 137 -6.42 -3.35 -33.24
CA GLY A 137 -6.16 -4.23 -32.09
C GLY A 137 -7.22 -4.13 -31.01
N THR A 138 -7.04 -4.96 -29.97
CA THR A 138 -7.88 -5.03 -28.78
C THR A 138 -7.03 -5.08 -27.52
N HIS A 139 -7.62 -4.76 -26.37
CA HIS A 139 -6.97 -4.83 -25.06
C HIS A 139 -7.97 -5.23 -23.97
N SER A 140 -7.50 -5.90 -22.91
CA SER A 140 -8.35 -6.42 -21.83
C SER A 140 -7.67 -6.52 -20.44
N SER A 141 -6.67 -5.67 -20.16
CA SER A 141 -6.02 -5.63 -18.84
C SER A 141 -5.74 -4.19 -18.40
N ALA A 142 -6.16 -3.83 -17.20
CA ALA A 142 -5.80 -2.55 -16.57
C ALA A 142 -4.38 -2.54 -15.98
N PHE A 143 -3.67 -3.67 -16.04
CA PHE A 143 -2.40 -3.87 -15.32
C PHE A 143 -1.16 -3.81 -16.21
N VAL A 144 -1.33 -3.75 -17.52
CA VAL A 144 -0.23 -3.63 -18.49
C VAL A 144 -0.55 -2.58 -19.55
N PRO A 145 0.46 -1.90 -20.10
CA PRO A 145 0.26 -1.01 -21.24
C PRO A 145 -0.27 -1.76 -22.46
N CYS A 146 -1.06 -1.05 -23.26
CA CYS A 146 -1.52 -1.51 -24.56
C CYS A 146 -0.59 -0.95 -25.64
N ARG A 147 0.04 -1.80 -26.43
CA ARG A 147 0.91 -1.41 -27.54
C ARG A 147 0.49 -2.15 -28.81
N ILE A 148 0.09 -1.41 -29.83
CA ILE A 148 -0.45 -1.96 -31.09
C ILE A 148 0.37 -1.46 -32.28
N GLU A 149 0.91 -2.36 -33.06
CA GLU A 149 1.63 -2.01 -34.30
C GLU A 149 0.67 -1.45 -35.34
N VAL A 150 0.97 -0.26 -35.85
CA VAL A 150 0.19 0.44 -36.90
C VAL A 150 1.03 0.80 -38.13
N THR A 151 2.15 0.10 -38.32
CA THR A 151 3.01 0.25 -39.48
C THR A 151 2.22 0.09 -40.79
N GLY A 152 2.32 1.07 -41.67
CA GLY A 152 1.60 1.08 -42.94
C GLY A 152 0.09 1.33 -42.90
N LYS A 153 -0.46 1.62 -41.69
CA LYS A 153 -1.88 1.96 -41.50
C LYS A 153 -2.09 3.46 -41.28
N LEU A 154 -1.02 4.20 -41.00
CA LEU A 154 -1.06 5.66 -40.98
C LEU A 154 -1.15 6.24 -42.39
N GLN A 155 -1.82 7.37 -42.47
CA GLN A 155 -1.97 8.11 -43.76
C GLN A 155 -1.39 9.52 -43.66
N ALA A 156 -1.00 10.06 -44.83
CA ALA A 156 -0.55 11.43 -44.87
C ALA A 156 -1.73 12.37 -44.60
N GLY A 157 -1.50 13.42 -43.79
CA GLY A 157 -2.57 14.31 -43.37
C GLY A 157 -3.24 13.85 -42.06
N GLU A 158 -4.55 13.99 -42.04
CA GLU A 158 -5.35 13.71 -40.85
C GLU A 158 -5.62 12.20 -40.69
N ASN A 159 -5.36 11.66 -39.54
CA ASN A 159 -5.72 10.31 -39.12
C ASN A 159 -6.83 10.36 -38.07
N LEU A 160 -7.76 9.43 -38.14
CA LEU A 160 -8.83 9.26 -37.13
C LEU A 160 -8.56 8.05 -36.27
N LEU A 161 -8.35 8.28 -34.99
CA LEU A 161 -8.24 7.25 -33.95
C LEU A 161 -9.55 7.18 -33.18
N GLN A 162 -10.15 5.98 -33.12
CA GLN A 162 -11.36 5.69 -32.37
C GLN A 162 -11.12 4.53 -31.42
N ILE A 163 -11.70 4.61 -30.23
CA ILE A 163 -11.58 3.58 -29.21
C ILE A 163 -12.94 3.34 -28.62
N GLY A 164 -13.46 2.13 -28.83
CA GLY A 164 -14.59 1.63 -28.07
C GLY A 164 -14.12 0.94 -26.82
N ILE A 165 -14.64 1.32 -25.66
CA ILE A 165 -14.20 0.75 -24.37
C ILE A 165 -15.37 0.49 -23.44
N GLU A 166 -15.31 -0.62 -22.69
CA GLU A 166 -16.26 -0.94 -21.62
C GLU A 166 -15.53 -1.40 -20.36
N SER A 167 -16.22 -1.38 -19.24
CA SER A 167 -15.64 -1.61 -17.90
C SER A 167 -15.17 -3.05 -17.61
N GLY A 168 -15.44 -4.00 -18.49
CA GLY A 168 -15.20 -5.44 -18.33
C GLY A 168 -16.49 -6.23 -18.07
N LEU A 169 -17.59 -5.58 -17.65
CA LEU A 169 -18.83 -6.25 -17.28
C LEU A 169 -19.44 -7.07 -18.40
N TYR A 170 -19.44 -6.55 -19.61
CA TYR A 170 -20.00 -7.23 -20.79
C TYR A 170 -19.07 -8.28 -21.36
N GLY A 171 -17.76 -8.04 -21.31
CA GLY A 171 -16.75 -8.98 -21.80
C GLY A 171 -16.72 -10.31 -21.06
N VAL A 172 -17.23 -10.36 -19.83
CA VAL A 172 -17.32 -11.59 -19.03
C VAL A 172 -18.75 -12.18 -18.96
N ALA A 173 -19.72 -11.61 -19.70
CA ALA A 173 -21.12 -12.02 -19.59
C ALA A 173 -21.32 -13.52 -19.83
N ASP A 174 -20.63 -14.10 -20.80
CA ASP A 174 -20.73 -15.52 -21.16
C ASP A 174 -19.70 -16.42 -20.46
N LYS A 175 -18.82 -15.86 -19.62
CA LYS A 175 -17.84 -16.64 -18.86
C LYS A 175 -18.49 -17.44 -17.74
N ASP A 176 -17.90 -18.58 -17.39
CA ASP A 176 -18.35 -19.41 -16.28
C ASP A 176 -18.10 -18.71 -14.94
N GLY A 177 -19.15 -18.45 -14.16
CA GLY A 177 -19.08 -17.92 -12.81
C GLY A 177 -19.21 -18.96 -11.73
N GLY A 178 -19.90 -20.07 -11.99
CA GLY A 178 -20.26 -21.07 -10.99
C GLY A 178 -19.12 -21.98 -10.55
N SER A 179 -18.19 -22.30 -11.48
CA SER A 179 -17.03 -23.15 -11.17
C SER A 179 -15.90 -22.42 -10.45
N TYR A 180 -15.92 -21.09 -10.45
CA TYR A 180 -14.91 -20.24 -9.82
C TYR A 180 -15.56 -19.40 -8.72
N LEU A 181 -15.95 -20.08 -7.63
CA LEU A 181 -16.58 -19.44 -6.50
C LEU A 181 -15.66 -18.39 -5.89
N GLN A 182 -16.18 -17.19 -5.69
CA GLN A 182 -15.52 -16.15 -4.94
C GLN A 182 -16.18 -15.99 -3.57
N ASN A 183 -15.41 -15.59 -2.58
CA ASN A 183 -15.90 -15.47 -1.23
C ASN A 183 -16.86 -14.27 -1.11
N MET A 184 -16.44 -13.13 -1.29
CA MET A 184 -17.08 -11.88 -0.92
C MET A 184 -18.46 -11.64 -1.58
N GLY A 185 -19.40 -12.41 -1.14
CA GLY A 185 -20.82 -12.67 -1.35
C GLY A 185 -21.64 -11.80 -2.32
N ALA A 186 -21.75 -10.53 -2.05
CA ALA A 186 -22.65 -9.64 -2.79
C ALA A 186 -22.12 -9.17 -4.14
N LEU A 187 -20.97 -9.65 -4.55
CA LEU A 187 -20.19 -9.11 -5.66
C LEU A 187 -20.61 -9.73 -6.99
N LEU A 188 -20.16 -9.10 -8.07
CA LEU A 188 -20.27 -9.69 -9.40
C LEU A 188 -19.54 -11.03 -9.42
N ASN A 189 -20.25 -12.10 -9.66
CA ASN A 189 -19.74 -13.47 -9.62
C ASN A 189 -18.64 -13.75 -10.64
N LYS A 190 -18.34 -12.81 -11.53
CA LYS A 190 -17.39 -12.98 -12.63
C LYS A 190 -16.20 -12.03 -12.56
N ARG A 191 -16.01 -11.27 -11.46
CA ARG A 191 -14.86 -10.36 -11.32
C ARG A 191 -13.51 -11.05 -11.45
N HIS A 192 -13.42 -12.31 -11.13
CA HIS A 192 -12.22 -13.15 -11.25
C HIS A 192 -11.76 -13.41 -12.69
N TRP A 193 -12.61 -13.14 -13.68
CA TRP A 193 -12.23 -13.16 -15.10
C TRP A 193 -11.63 -11.83 -15.57
N MET A 194 -11.81 -10.75 -14.82
CA MET A 194 -11.39 -9.41 -15.21
C MET A 194 -10.02 -9.07 -14.61
N ARG A 195 -9.06 -8.70 -15.46
CA ARG A 195 -7.74 -8.24 -15.00
C ARG A 195 -7.75 -6.75 -14.74
N LYS A 196 -8.40 -6.36 -13.64
CA LYS A 196 -8.50 -5.00 -13.11
C LYS A 196 -8.60 -5.03 -11.58
N PRO A 197 -8.42 -3.89 -10.88
CA PRO A 197 -8.48 -3.85 -9.42
C PRO A 197 -9.78 -4.43 -8.88
N GLN A 198 -9.64 -5.41 -7.99
CA GLN A 198 -10.78 -6.18 -7.48
C GLN A 198 -11.64 -5.39 -6.50
N TYR A 199 -11.07 -4.41 -5.80
CA TYR A 199 -11.80 -3.55 -4.86
C TYR A 199 -12.89 -2.71 -5.52
N GLN A 200 -12.79 -2.45 -6.81
CA GLN A 200 -13.80 -1.69 -7.57
C GLN A 200 -15.19 -2.33 -7.55
N PHE A 201 -15.26 -3.61 -7.23
CA PHE A 201 -16.51 -4.39 -7.17
C PHE A 201 -17.14 -4.43 -5.78
N LEU A 202 -16.82 -3.53 -4.88
CA LEU A 202 -17.12 -3.50 -3.45
C LEU A 202 -16.08 -4.27 -2.62
N TRP A 203 -15.63 -3.65 -1.53
CA TRP A 203 -14.79 -4.27 -0.51
C TRP A 203 -15.13 -3.71 0.89
N ASP A 204 -14.53 -4.27 1.96
CA ASP A 204 -14.74 -3.82 3.34
C ASP A 204 -14.03 -2.49 3.68
N TRP A 205 -13.67 -1.72 2.66
CA TRP A 205 -13.02 -0.41 2.75
C TRP A 205 -13.32 0.51 1.55
N ASN A 206 -14.12 0.03 0.57
CA ASN A 206 -14.44 0.77 -0.65
C ASN A 206 -15.83 0.40 -1.17
N PRO A 207 -16.66 1.35 -1.60
CA PRO A 207 -17.93 1.04 -2.26
C PRO A 207 -17.71 0.46 -3.65
N GLN A 208 -18.76 -0.04 -4.26
CA GLN A 208 -18.71 -0.43 -5.66
C GLN A 208 -18.62 0.82 -6.56
N LEU A 209 -17.47 0.98 -7.24
CA LEU A 209 -17.26 1.97 -8.29
C LEU A 209 -16.29 1.39 -9.33
N ILE A 210 -16.84 0.84 -10.41
CA ILE A 210 -16.06 0.16 -11.44
C ILE A 210 -15.52 1.19 -12.43
N ASN A 211 -14.21 1.43 -12.39
CA ASN A 211 -13.57 2.41 -13.25
C ASN A 211 -13.62 2.00 -14.71
N VAL A 212 -13.60 2.98 -15.61
CA VAL A 212 -13.62 2.76 -17.07
C VAL A 212 -13.00 3.96 -17.80
N GLY A 213 -12.23 3.68 -18.83
CA GLY A 213 -11.73 4.71 -19.73
C GLY A 213 -10.23 4.63 -20.07
N ILE A 214 -9.73 5.68 -20.68
CA ILE A 214 -8.30 5.86 -21.00
C ILE A 214 -7.65 6.57 -19.82
N THR A 215 -7.04 5.77 -18.92
CA THR A 215 -6.54 6.23 -17.63
C THR A 215 -5.05 6.54 -17.62
N GLY A 216 -4.31 6.13 -18.66
CA GLY A 216 -2.91 6.43 -18.88
C GLY A 216 -2.67 7.30 -20.13
N ALA A 217 -1.46 7.82 -20.29
CA ALA A 217 -1.08 8.63 -21.45
C ALA A 217 -1.21 7.84 -22.76
N VAL A 218 -1.50 8.57 -23.85
CA VAL A 218 -1.63 8.02 -25.19
C VAL A 218 -0.60 8.67 -26.10
N ARG A 219 0.11 7.86 -26.87
CA ARG A 219 1.10 8.35 -27.83
C ARG A 219 1.25 7.45 -29.05
N LEU A 220 1.73 8.01 -30.12
CA LEU A 220 2.29 7.30 -31.25
C LEU A 220 3.80 7.24 -31.08
N GLU A 221 4.39 6.05 -31.16
CA GLU A 221 5.84 5.82 -31.22
C GLU A 221 6.20 5.31 -32.62
N TRP A 222 7.36 5.76 -33.15
CA TRP A 222 7.89 5.20 -34.38
C TRP A 222 9.42 5.20 -34.36
N THR A 223 10.03 4.29 -35.13
CA THR A 223 11.47 4.14 -35.18
C THR A 223 11.92 3.36 -36.42
N GLU A 224 13.09 3.67 -36.91
CA GLU A 224 13.68 3.08 -38.10
C GLU A 224 14.09 1.61 -37.91
N SER A 225 14.80 1.28 -36.85
CA SER A 225 15.49 -0.02 -36.75
C SER A 225 15.27 -0.80 -35.45
N LEU A 226 15.17 -0.14 -34.29
CA LEU A 226 15.11 -0.83 -33.01
C LEU A 226 14.53 0.01 -31.86
N ARG A 227 14.23 -0.66 -30.75
CA ARG A 227 13.76 -0.07 -29.50
C ARG A 227 14.44 -0.72 -28.29
N LEU A 228 14.92 0.08 -27.34
CA LEU A 228 15.28 -0.39 -26.00
C LEU A 228 14.01 -0.41 -25.15
N ASP A 229 13.44 -1.60 -24.96
CA ASP A 229 12.12 -1.78 -24.33
C ASP A 229 12.21 -1.67 -22.81
N GLN A 230 12.70 -2.69 -22.13
CA GLN A 230 12.85 -2.71 -20.68
C GLN A 230 14.32 -2.90 -20.26
N VAL A 231 14.66 -2.35 -19.11
CA VAL A 231 15.97 -2.58 -18.46
C VAL A 231 15.71 -2.98 -17.01
N VAL A 232 16.18 -4.15 -16.64
CA VAL A 232 16.05 -4.72 -15.29
C VAL A 232 17.41 -4.73 -14.61
N VAL A 233 17.49 -4.24 -13.38
CA VAL A 233 18.71 -4.27 -12.58
C VAL A 233 18.49 -5.19 -11.37
N GLN A 234 19.31 -6.25 -11.30
CA GLN A 234 19.28 -7.21 -10.20
C GLN A 234 20.59 -7.08 -9.41
N CYS A 235 20.50 -7.06 -8.08
CA CYS A 235 21.65 -6.99 -7.21
C CYS A 235 21.92 -8.34 -6.54
N HIS A 236 23.14 -8.85 -6.68
CA HIS A 236 23.64 -9.95 -5.89
C HIS A 236 24.77 -9.45 -4.98
N LEU A 237 24.52 -9.45 -3.67
CA LEU A 237 25.49 -9.02 -2.66
C LEU A 237 26.15 -10.24 -2.02
N SER A 238 27.49 -10.22 -1.90
CA SER A 238 28.27 -11.28 -1.26
C SER A 238 27.88 -11.47 0.22
N ASP A 239 28.17 -12.66 0.77
CA ASP A 239 27.78 -12.98 2.15
C ASP A 239 28.45 -12.08 3.19
N ASP A 240 29.67 -11.61 2.91
CA ASP A 240 30.41 -10.66 3.73
C ASP A 240 30.03 -9.19 3.48
N LEU A 241 29.08 -8.95 2.57
CA LEU A 241 28.59 -7.63 2.15
C LEU A 241 29.64 -6.70 1.52
N GLN A 242 30.80 -7.22 1.13
CA GLN A 242 31.92 -6.43 0.61
C GLN A 242 31.89 -6.27 -0.90
N LYS A 243 31.06 -7.03 -1.60
CA LYS A 243 31.03 -7.06 -3.05
C LYS A 243 29.60 -7.19 -3.57
N ALA A 244 29.19 -6.27 -4.42
CA ALA A 244 27.93 -6.36 -5.16
C ALA A 244 28.17 -6.64 -6.64
N MET A 245 27.42 -7.57 -7.20
CA MET A 245 27.31 -7.80 -8.63
C MET A 245 25.97 -7.32 -9.11
N LEU A 246 25.96 -6.23 -9.89
CA LEU A 246 24.76 -5.77 -10.59
C LEU A 246 24.65 -6.54 -11.92
N THR A 247 23.59 -7.30 -12.08
CA THR A 247 23.22 -7.96 -13.34
C THR A 247 22.15 -7.12 -14.01
N VAL A 248 22.48 -6.55 -15.16
CA VAL A 248 21.61 -5.65 -15.91
C VAL A 248 21.12 -6.38 -17.15
N LYS A 249 19.82 -6.67 -17.21
CA LYS A 249 19.16 -7.27 -18.39
C LYS A 249 18.54 -6.15 -19.20
N SER A 250 18.94 -6.04 -20.46
CA SER A 250 18.39 -5.07 -21.42
C SER A 250 17.60 -5.82 -22.51
N PHE A 251 16.35 -5.49 -22.67
CA PHE A 251 15.46 -6.07 -23.67
C PHE A 251 15.37 -5.12 -24.86
N LEU A 252 15.87 -5.58 -26.00
CA LEU A 252 15.90 -4.82 -27.24
C LEU A 252 14.96 -5.49 -28.26
N GLU A 253 14.10 -4.72 -28.83
CA GLU A 253 13.25 -5.14 -29.95
C GLU A 253 13.85 -4.60 -31.26
N GLY A 254 14.24 -5.48 -32.18
CA GLY A 254 14.79 -5.12 -33.47
C GLY A 254 13.94 -5.66 -34.63
N TRP A 255 14.12 -5.09 -35.83
CA TRP A 255 13.49 -5.60 -37.03
C TRP A 255 14.45 -5.82 -38.17
N GLU A 256 15.67 -5.38 -37.99
CA GLU A 256 16.80 -5.66 -38.89
C GLU A 256 17.97 -6.27 -38.14
N GLN A 257 18.95 -6.82 -38.89
CA GLN A 257 20.16 -7.33 -38.25
C GLN A 257 21.18 -6.22 -38.16
N GLU A 258 21.62 -5.92 -36.93
CA GLU A 258 22.58 -4.86 -36.65
C GLU A 258 23.65 -5.32 -35.67
N SER A 259 24.87 -4.74 -35.81
CA SER A 259 26.00 -4.96 -34.90
C SER A 259 26.21 -3.68 -34.07
N LEU A 260 25.87 -3.73 -32.79
CA LEU A 260 25.90 -2.57 -31.89
C LEU A 260 26.70 -2.89 -30.61
N LYS A 261 26.76 -1.93 -29.70
CA LYS A 261 27.36 -2.12 -28.37
C LYS A 261 26.37 -1.66 -27.30
N ILE A 262 26.31 -2.40 -26.20
CA ILE A 262 25.67 -1.94 -24.95
C ILE A 262 26.76 -1.51 -23.99
N LYS A 263 26.70 -0.27 -23.53
CA LYS A 263 27.50 0.24 -22.42
C LYS A 263 26.62 0.37 -21.19
N THR A 264 27.00 -0.31 -20.12
CA THR A 264 26.32 -0.22 -18.82
C THR A 264 27.27 0.43 -17.82
N SER A 265 26.84 1.52 -17.19
CA SER A 265 27.65 2.33 -16.25
C SER A 265 26.92 2.54 -14.94
N VAL A 266 27.63 2.50 -13.82
CA VAL A 266 27.12 2.92 -12.51
C VAL A 266 27.72 4.30 -12.21
N LEU A 267 26.84 5.31 -12.14
CA LEU A 267 27.29 6.71 -12.16
C LEU A 267 28.05 7.12 -10.89
N GLU A 268 27.63 6.62 -9.71
CA GLU A 268 28.24 6.98 -8.42
C GLU A 268 29.64 6.41 -8.23
N THR A 269 29.97 5.32 -8.93
CA THR A 269 31.24 4.62 -8.75
C THR A 269 32.14 4.70 -9.99
N GLY A 270 31.58 5.06 -11.14
CA GLY A 270 32.28 5.14 -12.41
C GLY A 270 32.61 3.79 -13.08
N GLN A 271 32.25 2.67 -12.44
CA GLN A 271 32.39 1.35 -13.05
C GLN A 271 31.47 1.23 -14.26
N ASN A 272 31.97 0.58 -15.29
CA ASN A 272 31.22 0.32 -16.50
C ASN A 272 31.67 -0.96 -17.20
N THR A 273 30.81 -1.45 -18.08
CA THR A 273 31.10 -2.53 -19.00
C THR A 273 30.63 -2.18 -20.40
N LEU A 274 31.32 -2.65 -21.42
CA LEU A 274 30.97 -2.48 -22.81
C LEU A 274 30.90 -3.86 -23.46
N THR A 275 29.78 -4.18 -24.08
CA THR A 275 29.52 -5.50 -24.67
C THR A 275 29.09 -5.34 -26.12
N ASP A 276 29.74 -6.07 -27.03
CA ASP A 276 29.32 -6.18 -28.43
C ASP A 276 28.08 -7.06 -28.52
N ILE A 277 27.07 -6.60 -29.26
CA ILE A 277 25.80 -7.29 -29.41
C ILE A 277 25.38 -7.40 -30.88
N GLN A 278 24.59 -8.42 -31.18
CA GLN A 278 23.99 -8.65 -32.49
C GLN A 278 22.47 -8.62 -32.38
N ILE A 279 21.86 -7.56 -32.88
CA ILE A 279 20.41 -7.45 -32.95
C ILE A 279 19.88 -8.30 -34.10
N LYS A 280 18.77 -8.98 -33.88
CA LYS A 280 18.01 -9.75 -34.86
C LYS A 280 16.55 -9.31 -34.81
N PRO A 281 15.77 -9.58 -35.87
CA PRO A 281 14.33 -9.36 -35.80
C PRO A 281 13.68 -10.05 -34.60
N GLY A 282 12.86 -9.30 -33.84
CA GLY A 282 12.19 -9.75 -32.62
C GLY A 282 12.88 -9.28 -31.33
N LEU A 283 12.53 -9.90 -30.21
CA LEU A 283 13.04 -9.55 -28.89
C LEU A 283 14.43 -10.15 -28.64
N ASN A 284 15.39 -9.30 -28.27
CA ASN A 284 16.79 -9.61 -28.01
C ASN A 284 17.15 -9.26 -26.58
N PRO A 285 17.19 -10.22 -25.64
CA PRO A 285 17.65 -9.98 -24.29
C PRO A 285 19.18 -10.03 -24.20
N TYR A 286 19.80 -9.01 -23.60
CA TYR A 286 21.22 -8.95 -23.31
C TYR A 286 21.47 -8.74 -21.83
N THR A 287 22.57 -9.35 -21.34
CA THR A 287 22.95 -9.25 -19.93
C THR A 287 24.34 -8.66 -19.81
N SER A 288 24.42 -7.55 -19.09
CA SER A 288 25.69 -6.93 -18.65
C SER A 288 25.88 -7.18 -17.16
N LYS A 289 27.15 -7.22 -16.71
CA LYS A 289 27.49 -7.35 -15.29
C LYS A 289 28.46 -6.26 -14.89
N VAL A 290 28.17 -5.56 -13.79
CA VAL A 290 29.03 -4.53 -13.21
C VAL A 290 29.31 -4.90 -11.76
N GLU A 291 30.58 -4.96 -11.40
CA GLU A 291 31.02 -5.29 -10.05
C GLU A 291 31.33 -4.01 -9.26
N ILE A 292 30.85 -3.94 -8.02
CA ILE A 292 31.07 -2.83 -7.09
C ILE A 292 31.69 -3.39 -5.81
N TRP A 293 32.84 -2.88 -5.44
CA TRP A 293 33.53 -3.20 -4.19
C TRP A 293 33.17 -2.20 -3.11
N GLU A 294 33.02 -2.68 -1.87
CA GLU A 294 32.65 -1.88 -0.70
C GLU A 294 31.41 -0.98 -0.97
N PRO A 295 30.28 -1.57 -1.42
CA PRO A 295 29.12 -0.77 -1.77
C PRO A 295 28.51 -0.11 -0.55
N LYS A 296 27.96 1.10 -0.71
CA LYS A 296 27.05 1.67 0.28
C LYS A 296 25.75 0.91 0.24
N LEU A 297 25.36 0.34 1.38
CA LEU A 297 24.18 -0.53 1.48
C LEU A 297 22.92 0.28 1.78
N TRP A 298 21.84 -0.03 1.04
CA TRP A 298 20.51 0.47 1.31
C TRP A 298 19.88 -0.28 2.50
N TRP A 299 19.27 0.46 3.42
CA TRP A 299 18.64 -0.06 4.63
C TRP A 299 17.20 0.43 4.79
N PRO A 300 16.31 -0.36 5.40
CA PRO A 300 15.00 0.13 5.80
C PRO A 300 15.07 1.18 6.90
N ALA A 301 14.03 1.99 7.00
CA ALA A 301 13.90 3.06 7.98
C ALA A 301 14.21 2.59 9.41
N GLY A 302 15.03 3.35 10.12
CA GLY A 302 15.51 3.03 11.48
C GLY A 302 16.66 2.01 11.53
N GLN A 303 17.14 1.46 10.40
CA GLN A 303 18.21 0.48 10.35
C GLN A 303 19.51 0.98 9.70
N GLY A 304 19.47 2.07 8.98
CA GLY A 304 20.60 2.69 8.29
C GLY A 304 20.16 3.71 7.26
N GLU A 305 21.07 4.09 6.36
CA GLU A 305 20.83 5.05 5.29
C GLU A 305 20.23 4.38 4.04
N GLN A 306 19.69 5.19 3.11
CA GLN A 306 19.07 4.77 1.85
C GLN A 306 19.87 5.25 0.62
N PRO A 307 21.15 4.85 0.46
CA PRO A 307 21.92 5.25 -0.73
C PRO A 307 21.35 4.59 -1.99
N LEU A 308 21.16 5.39 -3.03
CA LEU A 308 20.69 4.95 -4.33
C LEU A 308 21.79 5.10 -5.38
N TYR A 309 21.78 4.22 -6.35
CA TYR A 309 22.71 4.16 -7.46
C TYR A 309 21.94 4.35 -8.78
N HIS A 310 22.56 5.04 -9.73
CA HIS A 310 22.04 5.22 -11.07
C HIS A 310 22.79 4.33 -12.04
N VAL A 311 22.09 3.37 -12.61
CA VAL A 311 22.59 2.48 -13.65
C VAL A 311 22.16 3.03 -14.99
N LYS A 312 23.12 3.52 -15.76
CA LYS A 312 22.91 4.03 -17.10
C LYS A 312 23.21 2.94 -18.13
N VAL A 313 22.25 2.64 -18.98
CA VAL A 313 22.41 1.75 -20.14
C VAL A 313 22.37 2.61 -21.39
N GLU A 314 23.41 2.53 -22.20
CA GLU A 314 23.55 3.23 -23.48
C GLU A 314 23.70 2.21 -24.61
N LEU A 315 22.87 2.34 -25.64
CA LEU A 315 23.01 1.58 -26.89
C LEU A 315 23.81 2.41 -27.88
N LEU A 316 24.89 1.85 -28.42
CA LEU A 316 25.86 2.58 -29.20
C LEU A 316 26.05 1.97 -30.60
N ASP A 317 26.03 2.84 -31.63
CA ASP A 317 26.60 2.58 -32.94
C ASP A 317 27.89 3.37 -33.06
N GLY A 318 29.01 2.67 -33.00
CA GLY A 318 30.35 3.27 -32.90
C GLY A 318 30.48 4.14 -31.64
N GLN A 319 30.47 5.47 -31.80
CA GLN A 319 30.47 6.45 -30.72
C GLN A 319 29.09 7.14 -30.54
N THR A 320 28.16 6.89 -31.41
CA THR A 320 26.83 7.52 -31.38
C THR A 320 25.93 6.78 -30.42
N VAL A 321 25.29 7.50 -29.48
CA VAL A 321 24.27 6.96 -28.59
C VAL A 321 22.95 6.93 -29.34
N LEU A 322 22.44 5.72 -29.60
CA LEU A 322 21.15 5.52 -30.26
C LEU A 322 20.00 5.61 -29.24
N ALA A 323 20.16 4.95 -28.10
CA ALA A 323 19.16 4.97 -27.02
C ALA A 323 19.86 4.95 -25.66
N GLU A 324 19.19 5.50 -24.64
CA GLU A 324 19.65 5.40 -23.26
C GLU A 324 18.48 5.21 -22.29
N LYS A 325 18.73 4.45 -21.23
CA LYS A 325 17.88 4.38 -20.04
C LYS A 325 18.68 4.55 -18.77
N ASN A 326 18.11 5.29 -17.82
CA ASN A 326 18.67 5.46 -16.48
C ASN A 326 17.73 4.75 -15.50
N ILE A 327 18.28 3.77 -14.77
CA ILE A 327 17.54 3.00 -13.77
C ILE A 327 18.12 3.33 -12.41
N ARG A 328 17.26 3.74 -11.48
CA ARG A 328 17.62 3.98 -10.09
C ARG A 328 17.44 2.68 -9.30
N THR A 329 18.42 2.30 -8.49
CA THR A 329 18.37 1.10 -7.65
C THR A 329 19.16 1.29 -6.35
N GLY A 330 19.03 0.34 -5.43
CA GLY A 330 19.83 0.30 -4.19
C GLY A 330 20.48 -1.07 -3.99
N ILE A 331 21.64 -1.08 -3.37
CA ILE A 331 22.39 -2.31 -3.10
C ILE A 331 22.01 -2.84 -1.73
N ARG A 332 21.34 -3.99 -1.71
CA ARG A 332 20.95 -4.68 -0.49
C ARG A 332 20.75 -6.16 -0.75
N ARG A 333 20.69 -6.96 0.32
CA ARG A 333 20.33 -8.38 0.30
C ARG A 333 19.09 -8.59 1.17
N ILE A 334 18.08 -9.27 0.64
CA ILE A 334 16.86 -9.63 1.36
C ILE A 334 16.69 -11.15 1.35
N GLN A 335 16.37 -11.71 2.51
CA GLN A 335 16.11 -13.13 2.70
C GLN A 335 14.97 -13.32 3.71
N ILE A 336 14.30 -14.46 3.66
CA ILE A 336 13.35 -14.90 4.69
C ILE A 336 13.98 -16.10 5.43
N ASP A 337 14.18 -15.97 6.72
CA ASP A 337 14.57 -17.08 7.60
C ASP A 337 13.32 -17.93 7.92
N GLN A 338 13.32 -19.14 7.44
CA GLN A 338 12.29 -20.16 7.68
C GLN A 338 12.88 -21.36 8.43
N SER A 339 13.98 -21.20 9.12
CA SER A 339 14.57 -22.27 9.94
C SER A 339 13.64 -22.71 11.06
N SER A 340 13.87 -23.93 11.57
CA SER A 340 13.04 -24.51 12.63
C SER A 340 13.07 -23.65 13.89
N HIS A 341 11.87 -23.36 14.42
CA HIS A 341 11.72 -22.64 15.68
C HIS A 341 11.93 -23.57 16.88
N PRO A 342 12.66 -23.17 17.95
CA PRO A 342 13.04 -24.07 19.05
C PRO A 342 11.87 -24.64 19.85
N VAL A 343 10.68 -24.07 19.75
CA VAL A 343 9.49 -24.55 20.48
C VAL A 343 8.58 -25.36 19.55
N VAL A 344 8.13 -24.77 18.42
CA VAL A 344 7.22 -25.39 17.48
C VAL A 344 7.21 -24.63 16.15
N GLY A 345 7.13 -25.35 15.03
CA GLY A 345 7.06 -24.79 13.68
C GLY A 345 8.35 -24.13 13.23
N ASN A 346 8.23 -23.10 12.41
CA ASN A 346 9.36 -22.41 11.79
C ASN A 346 9.35 -20.92 12.10
N TYR A 347 10.50 -20.27 12.01
CA TYR A 347 10.57 -18.83 11.94
C TYR A 347 9.96 -18.33 10.65
N PHE A 348 9.58 -17.08 10.63
CA PHE A 348 9.35 -16.30 9.43
C PHE A 348 9.89 -14.89 9.68
N THR A 349 11.16 -14.68 9.33
CA THR A 349 11.85 -13.43 9.67
C THR A 349 12.52 -12.86 8.44
N ILE A 350 12.21 -11.62 8.11
CA ILE A 350 12.91 -10.92 7.02
C ILE A 350 14.28 -10.47 7.52
N ILE A 351 15.30 -10.85 6.76
CA ILE A 351 16.70 -10.49 6.98
C ILE A 351 17.11 -9.51 5.89
N VAL A 352 17.60 -8.33 6.30
CA VAL A 352 18.15 -7.33 5.39
C VAL A 352 19.63 -7.17 5.71
N ASN A 353 20.50 -7.35 4.72
CA ASN A 353 21.96 -7.21 4.86
C ASN A 353 22.48 -7.98 6.09
N ASN A 354 22.11 -9.25 6.21
CA ASN A 354 22.45 -10.15 7.31
C ASN A 354 21.89 -9.76 8.70
N ARG A 355 21.00 -8.77 8.80
CA ARG A 355 20.35 -8.37 10.05
C ARG A 355 18.88 -8.77 10.04
N LYS A 356 18.41 -9.43 11.10
CA LYS A 356 16.98 -9.63 11.34
C LYS A 356 16.30 -8.28 11.57
N VAL A 357 15.19 -8.02 10.92
CA VAL A 357 14.42 -6.78 11.06
C VAL A 357 12.99 -7.12 11.44
N PHE A 358 12.48 -6.51 12.50
CA PHE A 358 11.06 -6.61 12.87
C PHE A 358 10.25 -5.69 11.96
N MET A 359 9.25 -6.24 11.25
CA MET A 359 8.43 -5.47 10.30
C MET A 359 7.31 -4.72 11.02
N LYS A 360 7.28 -3.41 10.81
CA LYS A 360 6.34 -2.46 11.42
C LYS A 360 5.63 -1.70 10.32
N GLY A 361 4.30 -1.77 10.30
CA GLY A 361 3.56 -1.10 9.27
C GLY A 361 2.10 -1.47 9.19
N GLY A 362 1.52 -1.17 8.05
CA GLY A 362 0.12 -1.48 7.74
C GLY A 362 -0.07 -1.86 6.28
N ASN A 363 -1.22 -2.44 6.01
CA ASN A 363 -1.65 -2.71 4.65
C ASN A 363 -1.95 -1.39 3.93
N TRP A 364 -1.49 -1.31 2.70
CA TRP A 364 -1.71 -0.19 1.80
C TRP A 364 -2.75 -0.55 0.75
N VAL A 365 -3.72 0.32 0.59
CA VAL A 365 -4.68 0.30 -0.53
C VAL A 365 -4.53 1.58 -1.35
N PRO A 366 -4.96 1.62 -2.63
CA PRO A 366 -4.91 2.86 -3.40
C PRO A 366 -5.61 3.99 -2.64
N PRO A 367 -4.97 5.16 -2.45
CA PRO A 367 -5.54 6.22 -1.63
C PRO A 367 -6.66 7.02 -2.32
N GLU A 368 -7.18 6.51 -3.42
CA GLU A 368 -8.33 7.01 -4.18
C GLU A 368 -9.14 5.84 -4.72
N MET A 369 -10.48 5.95 -4.72
CA MET A 369 -11.36 4.97 -5.40
C MET A 369 -11.02 4.85 -6.89
N ILE A 370 -10.65 5.97 -7.50
CA ILE A 370 -10.20 6.05 -8.88
C ILE A 370 -8.68 6.10 -8.86
N TYR A 371 -8.05 4.93 -8.98
CA TYR A 371 -6.61 4.75 -8.81
C TYR A 371 -5.75 5.65 -9.72
N SER A 372 -6.25 6.03 -10.90
CA SER A 372 -5.55 6.93 -11.81
C SER A 372 -5.57 8.41 -11.38
N ASN A 373 -6.33 8.74 -10.32
CA ASN A 373 -6.38 10.10 -9.75
C ASN A 373 -5.38 10.31 -8.60
N VAL A 374 -4.60 9.30 -8.27
CA VAL A 374 -3.63 9.39 -7.18
C VAL A 374 -2.49 10.32 -7.58
N SER A 375 -2.30 11.42 -6.84
CA SER A 375 -1.19 12.35 -7.08
C SER A 375 0.06 11.95 -6.29
N ARG A 376 1.25 12.33 -6.82
CA ARG A 376 2.53 12.12 -6.13
C ARG A 376 2.58 12.84 -4.79
N GLU A 377 1.98 14.04 -4.68
CA GLU A 377 1.91 14.80 -3.43
C GLU A 377 1.12 14.04 -2.36
N ARG A 378 0.02 13.36 -2.75
CA ARG A 378 -0.76 12.52 -1.83
C ARG A 378 0.04 11.31 -1.36
N LEU A 379 0.77 10.67 -2.28
CA LEU A 379 1.68 9.57 -1.95
C LEU A 379 2.81 10.02 -1.03
N ASP A 380 3.41 11.18 -1.28
CA ASP A 380 4.47 11.75 -0.47
C ASP A 380 3.99 12.06 0.96
N ALA A 381 2.82 12.68 1.10
CA ALA A 381 2.21 12.95 2.40
C ALA A 381 1.92 11.66 3.20
N LEU A 382 1.38 10.63 2.55
CA LEU A 382 1.09 9.35 3.20
C LEU A 382 2.39 8.62 3.60
N THR A 383 3.38 8.56 2.73
CA THR A 383 4.66 7.91 3.05
C THR A 383 5.41 8.66 4.17
N ASP A 384 5.32 9.99 4.21
CA ASP A 384 5.84 10.80 5.31
C ASP A 384 5.15 10.49 6.65
N MET A 385 3.82 10.37 6.63
CA MET A 385 3.06 9.98 7.82
C MET A 385 3.40 8.54 8.26
N ALA A 386 3.63 7.61 7.33
CA ALA A 386 4.06 6.27 7.65
C ALA A 386 5.43 6.27 8.37
N ILE A 387 6.42 6.99 7.84
CA ILE A 387 7.73 7.15 8.50
C ILE A 387 7.59 7.80 9.89
N LYS A 388 6.79 8.85 10.01
CA LYS A 388 6.52 9.52 11.29
C LYS A 388 5.79 8.60 12.28
N ALA A 389 5.06 7.59 11.81
CA ALA A 389 4.45 6.54 12.61
C ALA A 389 5.41 5.38 12.95
N ASN A 390 6.71 5.51 12.64
CA ASN A 390 7.74 4.49 12.81
C ASN A 390 7.55 3.23 11.98
N PHE A 391 6.90 3.32 10.84
CA PHE A 391 6.82 2.22 9.88
C PHE A 391 8.16 1.99 9.19
N ASN A 392 8.41 0.74 8.82
CA ASN A 392 9.51 0.34 7.95
C ASN A 392 9.02 -0.59 6.81
N MET A 393 7.72 -0.90 6.75
CA MET A 393 7.13 -1.72 5.70
C MET A 393 5.69 -1.29 5.40
N LEU A 394 5.32 -1.38 4.11
CA LEU A 394 3.94 -1.35 3.63
C LEU A 394 3.65 -2.67 2.92
N ARG A 395 2.46 -3.23 3.10
CA ARG A 395 1.98 -4.34 2.28
C ARG A 395 1.00 -3.80 1.25
N ILE A 396 1.34 -3.94 -0.04
CA ILE A 396 0.44 -3.67 -1.16
C ILE A 396 -0.49 -4.86 -1.30
N TRP A 397 -1.77 -4.66 -0.99
CA TRP A 397 -2.77 -5.70 -0.97
C TRP A 397 -3.15 -6.17 -2.38
N GLY A 398 -3.39 -7.50 -2.55
CA GLY A 398 -3.55 -8.15 -3.85
C GLY A 398 -4.80 -7.79 -4.66
N GLY A 399 -5.82 -7.21 -4.06
CA GLY A 399 -7.00 -6.72 -4.79
C GLY A 399 -6.87 -5.30 -5.34
N ALA A 400 -5.69 -4.69 -5.21
CA ALA A 400 -5.40 -3.31 -5.62
C ALA A 400 -4.84 -3.23 -7.05
N ILE A 401 -3.82 -2.41 -7.25
CA ILE A 401 -3.08 -2.18 -8.50
C ILE A 401 -1.58 -2.22 -8.20
N TRP A 402 -0.74 -2.30 -9.22
CA TRP A 402 0.70 -2.11 -9.04
C TRP A 402 1.00 -0.84 -8.25
N ALA A 403 1.96 -0.92 -7.34
CA ALA A 403 2.36 0.23 -6.52
C ALA A 403 2.76 1.46 -7.34
N GLY A 404 3.25 1.23 -8.56
CA GLY A 404 3.73 2.28 -9.46
C GLY A 404 5.06 2.89 -9.02
N HIS A 405 5.75 3.53 -9.97
CA HIS A 405 7.06 4.13 -9.70
C HIS A 405 7.01 5.25 -8.67
N ASP A 406 5.98 6.09 -8.69
CA ASP A 406 5.88 7.22 -7.77
C ASP A 406 5.86 6.77 -6.30
N LEU A 407 5.10 5.72 -5.96
CA LEU A 407 5.10 5.19 -4.60
C LEU A 407 6.40 4.46 -4.28
N LEU A 408 6.91 3.63 -5.20
CA LEU A 408 8.13 2.87 -4.97
C LEU A 408 9.36 3.77 -4.87
N ASP A 409 9.44 4.84 -5.65
CA ASP A 409 10.49 5.85 -5.54
C ASP A 409 10.51 6.51 -4.16
N LEU A 410 9.34 6.88 -3.64
CA LEU A 410 9.21 7.43 -2.28
C LEU A 410 9.60 6.40 -1.22
N CYS A 411 9.23 5.13 -1.41
CA CYS A 411 9.64 4.05 -0.53
C CYS A 411 11.16 3.82 -0.55
N ASP A 412 11.79 3.87 -1.73
CA ASP A 412 13.25 3.78 -1.91
C ASP A 412 13.98 4.89 -1.16
N GLU A 413 13.49 6.11 -1.28
CA GLU A 413 14.09 7.31 -0.67
C GLU A 413 13.91 7.35 0.85
N LYS A 414 12.77 6.87 1.36
CA LYS A 414 12.39 6.95 2.78
C LYS A 414 12.71 5.67 3.57
N GLY A 415 13.09 4.59 2.91
CA GLY A 415 13.40 3.32 3.56
C GLY A 415 12.16 2.50 3.94
N LEU A 416 11.04 2.65 3.27
CA LEU A 416 9.87 1.79 3.45
C LEU A 416 10.03 0.53 2.61
N LEU A 417 10.18 -0.62 3.25
CA LEU A 417 10.08 -1.90 2.55
C LEU A 417 8.67 -2.10 2.01
N VAL A 418 8.57 -2.84 0.92
CA VAL A 418 7.29 -3.17 0.28
C VAL A 418 7.16 -4.69 0.18
N TRP A 419 6.15 -5.23 0.80
CA TRP A 419 5.58 -6.53 0.50
C TRP A 419 4.51 -6.30 -0.57
N HIS A 420 4.71 -6.82 -1.77
CA HIS A 420 3.80 -6.60 -2.89
C HIS A 420 3.08 -7.88 -3.27
N ASP A 421 1.77 -7.95 -2.98
CA ASP A 421 0.95 -9.00 -3.55
C ASP A 421 0.81 -8.77 -5.06
N LEU A 422 0.86 -9.84 -5.82
CA LEU A 422 0.38 -9.84 -7.20
C LEU A 422 -1.15 -9.70 -7.19
N LEU A 423 -1.68 -9.20 -8.30
CA LEU A 423 -3.02 -8.59 -8.35
C LEU A 423 -4.16 -9.63 -8.38
N PHE A 424 -4.24 -10.43 -7.30
CA PHE A 424 -5.25 -11.45 -7.05
C PHE A 424 -5.69 -11.41 -5.59
N ALA A 425 -7.02 -11.46 -5.34
CA ALA A 425 -7.56 -11.44 -3.98
C ALA A 425 -8.89 -12.19 -3.87
N CYS A 426 -8.98 -13.03 -2.83
CA CYS A 426 -10.23 -13.63 -2.32
C CYS A 426 -11.14 -14.18 -3.42
N SER A 427 -10.59 -14.92 -4.38
CA SER A 427 -11.36 -15.56 -5.45
C SER A 427 -10.57 -16.69 -6.09
N LYS A 428 -11.29 -17.70 -6.61
CA LYS A 428 -10.70 -18.70 -7.49
C LYS A 428 -10.59 -18.14 -8.89
N TYR A 429 -9.37 -17.90 -9.33
CA TYR A 429 -9.11 -17.41 -10.69
C TYR A 429 -9.04 -18.56 -11.70
N PRO A 430 -9.42 -18.33 -12.97
CA PRO A 430 -9.48 -19.38 -13.99
C PRO A 430 -8.09 -19.72 -14.54
N GLY A 431 -7.18 -20.20 -13.69
CA GLY A 431 -5.81 -20.54 -14.04
C GLY A 431 -5.67 -21.75 -14.98
N ASP A 432 -6.75 -22.47 -15.24
CA ASP A 432 -6.88 -23.56 -16.19
C ASP A 432 -7.46 -23.10 -17.57
N ASP A 433 -7.89 -21.85 -17.68
CA ASP A 433 -8.21 -21.23 -18.97
C ASP A 433 -6.93 -20.71 -19.64
N LYS A 434 -6.69 -21.12 -20.88
CA LYS A 434 -5.43 -20.79 -21.56
C LYS A 434 -5.26 -19.31 -21.85
N GLU A 435 -6.31 -18.61 -22.23
CA GLU A 435 -6.23 -17.17 -22.53
C GLU A 435 -5.93 -16.39 -21.25
N PHE A 436 -6.61 -16.73 -20.16
CA PHE A 436 -6.36 -16.14 -18.86
C PHE A 436 -4.94 -16.44 -18.36
N TYR A 437 -4.48 -17.68 -18.51
CA TYR A 437 -3.12 -18.08 -18.14
C TYR A 437 -2.04 -17.27 -18.89
N ASP A 438 -2.19 -17.14 -20.23
CA ASP A 438 -1.25 -16.41 -21.06
C ASP A 438 -1.27 -14.90 -20.73
N MET A 439 -2.43 -14.33 -20.46
CA MET A 439 -2.58 -12.95 -20.00
C MET A 439 -1.88 -12.72 -18.65
N VAL A 440 -2.07 -13.59 -17.68
CA VAL A 440 -1.37 -13.53 -16.39
C VAL A 440 0.14 -13.66 -16.56
N LYS A 441 0.59 -14.58 -17.42
CA LYS A 441 2.01 -14.73 -17.74
C LYS A 441 2.61 -13.43 -18.28
N HIS A 442 1.94 -12.80 -19.21
CA HIS A 442 2.37 -11.51 -19.78
C HIS A 442 2.41 -10.41 -18.71
N GLU A 443 1.34 -10.26 -17.94
CA GLU A 443 1.18 -9.26 -16.89
C GLU A 443 2.24 -9.37 -15.81
N VAL A 444 2.44 -10.57 -15.26
CA VAL A 444 3.41 -10.79 -14.18
C VAL A 444 4.84 -10.59 -14.70
N THR A 445 5.14 -11.08 -15.91
CA THR A 445 6.47 -10.87 -16.53
C THR A 445 6.77 -9.38 -16.72
N TRP A 446 5.79 -8.64 -17.26
CA TRP A 446 5.92 -7.20 -17.47
C TRP A 446 6.13 -6.45 -16.13
N GLY A 447 5.26 -6.68 -15.14
CA GLY A 447 5.30 -5.97 -13.87
C GLY A 447 6.56 -6.29 -13.06
N VAL A 448 7.01 -7.56 -13.06
CA VAL A 448 8.25 -7.94 -12.37
C VAL A 448 9.45 -7.26 -13.02
N ARG A 449 9.55 -7.20 -14.34
CA ARG A 449 10.62 -6.48 -15.04
C ARG A 449 10.60 -4.98 -14.74
N GLU A 450 9.41 -4.39 -14.73
CA GLU A 450 9.24 -2.95 -14.54
C GLU A 450 9.62 -2.51 -13.13
N PHE A 451 9.15 -3.23 -12.10
CA PHE A 451 9.26 -2.78 -10.71
C PHE A 451 10.42 -3.41 -9.91
N SER A 452 11.04 -4.49 -10.39
CA SER A 452 12.13 -5.15 -9.67
C SER A 452 13.39 -4.29 -9.42
N PRO A 453 13.70 -3.22 -10.16
CA PRO A 453 14.86 -2.38 -9.83
C PRO A 453 14.74 -1.65 -8.48
N HIS A 454 13.54 -1.48 -7.92
CA HIS A 454 13.33 -0.76 -6.67
C HIS A 454 13.87 -1.55 -5.47
N PRO A 455 14.82 -0.98 -4.67
CA PRO A 455 15.36 -1.67 -3.50
C PRO A 455 14.36 -1.81 -2.35
N SER A 456 13.36 -0.94 -2.25
CA SER A 456 12.28 -1.03 -1.28
C SER A 456 11.45 -2.28 -1.43
N LEU A 457 11.27 -2.78 -2.65
CA LEU A 457 10.51 -4.00 -2.91
C LEU A 457 11.22 -5.22 -2.28
N ALA A 458 10.62 -5.78 -1.23
CA ALA A 458 11.24 -6.81 -0.40
C ALA A 458 10.77 -8.22 -0.73
N VAL A 459 9.47 -8.40 -0.94
CA VAL A 459 8.82 -9.69 -1.16
C VAL A 459 7.79 -9.55 -2.27
N TRP A 460 7.82 -10.47 -3.21
CA TRP A 460 6.70 -10.72 -4.11
C TRP A 460 5.78 -11.79 -3.51
N CYS A 461 4.49 -11.51 -3.44
CA CYS A 461 3.49 -12.47 -2.96
C CYS A 461 2.49 -12.81 -4.06
N GLY A 462 2.11 -14.07 -4.16
CA GLY A 462 1.26 -14.55 -5.26
C GLY A 462 -0.16 -14.00 -5.22
N ASN A 463 -0.76 -13.89 -4.05
CA ASN A 463 -2.15 -13.45 -3.90
C ASN A 463 -2.50 -13.11 -2.44
N ASN A 464 -3.66 -12.48 -2.27
CA ASN A 464 -4.32 -12.33 -0.98
C ASN A 464 -5.38 -13.42 -0.78
N GLU A 465 -5.19 -14.30 0.22
CA GLU A 465 -6.17 -15.20 0.85
C GLU A 465 -6.76 -16.32 -0.03
N ASN A 466 -6.21 -16.61 -1.20
CA ASN A 466 -6.77 -17.67 -2.04
C ASN A 466 -6.52 -19.07 -1.45
N GLU A 467 -5.38 -19.29 -0.80
CA GLU A 467 -5.06 -20.56 -0.14
C GLU A 467 -5.98 -20.81 1.08
N VAL A 468 -6.14 -19.81 1.94
CA VAL A 468 -7.01 -19.94 3.12
C VAL A 468 -8.48 -20.03 2.72
N GLY A 469 -8.88 -19.36 1.65
CA GLY A 469 -10.24 -19.47 1.08
C GLY A 469 -10.54 -20.90 0.64
N THR A 470 -9.59 -21.55 0.00
CA THR A 470 -9.71 -22.97 -0.39
C THR A 470 -9.70 -23.88 0.83
N TRP A 471 -8.85 -23.63 1.81
CA TRP A 471 -8.68 -24.48 2.99
C TRP A 471 -9.85 -24.37 3.98
N SER A 472 -10.24 -23.16 4.38
CA SER A 472 -11.16 -22.94 5.51
C SER A 472 -12.48 -22.31 5.16
N TRP A 473 -12.61 -21.60 4.02
CA TRP A 473 -13.88 -20.99 3.62
C TRP A 473 -14.78 -21.88 2.79
N GLY A 474 -14.34 -23.12 2.52
CA GLY A 474 -15.11 -24.14 1.84
C GLY A 474 -15.17 -24.00 0.32
N TRP A 475 -14.24 -23.28 -0.28
CA TRP A 475 -14.20 -23.11 -1.73
C TRP A 475 -13.97 -24.41 -2.49
N ASP A 476 -13.34 -25.40 -1.89
CA ASP A 476 -13.13 -26.73 -2.43
C ASP A 476 -14.42 -27.56 -2.58
N ARG A 477 -15.50 -27.14 -1.90
CA ARG A 477 -16.80 -27.84 -1.94
C ARG A 477 -17.61 -27.53 -3.19
N PHE A 478 -17.24 -26.49 -3.93
CA PHE A 478 -18.01 -25.97 -5.06
C PHE A 478 -17.12 -25.79 -6.30
N GLY A 479 -17.58 -26.33 -7.43
CA GLY A 479 -16.91 -26.16 -8.71
C GLY A 479 -15.53 -26.79 -8.79
N LYS A 480 -14.61 -26.15 -9.53
CA LYS A 480 -13.23 -26.59 -9.72
C LYS A 480 -12.40 -26.36 -8.46
N ILE A 481 -11.68 -27.38 -8.04
CA ILE A 481 -10.78 -27.29 -6.89
C ILE A 481 -9.46 -26.69 -7.35
N MET A 482 -9.04 -25.59 -6.69
CA MET A 482 -7.75 -24.91 -6.89
C MET A 482 -7.36 -24.70 -8.38
N PRO A 483 -8.21 -24.10 -9.22
CA PRO A 483 -7.90 -23.92 -10.63
C PRO A 483 -6.72 -22.95 -10.85
N ASP A 484 -6.50 -22.05 -9.90
CA ASP A 484 -5.46 -21.03 -9.87
C ASP A 484 -4.14 -21.50 -9.21
N TYR A 485 -4.12 -22.72 -8.62
CA TYR A 485 -2.90 -23.29 -8.03
C TYR A 485 -1.72 -23.31 -9.01
N GLY A 486 -1.98 -23.60 -10.28
CA GLY A 486 -0.99 -23.56 -11.33
C GLY A 486 -0.37 -22.18 -11.56
N LEU A 487 -1.09 -21.11 -11.27
CA LEU A 487 -0.56 -19.75 -11.34
C LEU A 487 0.48 -19.51 -10.24
N TYR A 488 0.09 -19.72 -8.96
CA TYR A 488 0.89 -19.33 -7.81
C TYR A 488 2.05 -20.27 -7.49
N HIS A 489 1.90 -21.56 -7.81
CA HIS A 489 2.88 -22.59 -7.46
C HIS A 489 3.71 -23.11 -8.65
N LEU A 490 3.31 -22.83 -9.90
CA LEU A 490 4.03 -23.29 -11.08
C LEU A 490 4.47 -22.14 -11.98
N LEU A 491 3.55 -21.33 -12.48
CA LEU A 491 3.85 -20.26 -13.44
C LEU A 491 4.71 -19.14 -12.81
N ILE A 492 4.19 -18.53 -11.76
CA ILE A 492 4.80 -17.34 -11.16
C ILE A 492 6.18 -17.64 -10.56
N PRO A 493 6.42 -18.74 -9.85
CA PRO A 493 7.78 -19.08 -9.40
C PRO A 493 8.81 -19.18 -10.52
N VAL A 494 8.42 -19.66 -11.70
CA VAL A 494 9.31 -19.70 -12.87
C VAL A 494 9.64 -18.29 -13.34
N ILE A 495 8.64 -17.43 -13.46
CA ILE A 495 8.83 -16.02 -13.84
C ILE A 495 9.76 -15.32 -12.84
N MET A 496 9.52 -15.49 -11.54
CA MET A 496 10.35 -14.88 -10.49
C MET A 496 11.80 -15.34 -10.56
N LYS A 497 12.02 -16.63 -10.78
CA LYS A 497 13.36 -17.19 -10.94
C LYS A 497 14.09 -16.62 -12.16
N GLU A 498 13.38 -16.37 -13.25
CA GLU A 498 13.95 -15.85 -14.49
C GLU A 498 14.14 -14.33 -14.44
N GLU A 499 13.15 -13.60 -13.94
CA GLU A 499 13.09 -12.14 -14.05
C GLU A 499 13.59 -11.43 -12.80
N ASP A 500 13.36 -11.97 -11.60
CA ASP A 500 13.81 -11.37 -10.34
C ASP A 500 14.25 -12.38 -9.27
N PRO A 501 15.36 -13.07 -9.44
CA PRO A 501 15.89 -13.99 -8.44
C PRO A 501 16.52 -13.29 -7.22
N SER A 502 16.51 -11.96 -7.17
CA SER A 502 17.21 -11.17 -6.15
C SER A 502 16.42 -11.03 -4.84
N ARG A 503 15.17 -11.50 -4.81
CA ARG A 503 14.28 -11.43 -3.63
C ARG A 503 13.37 -12.64 -3.53
N PRO A 504 12.82 -12.91 -2.32
CA PRO A 504 11.93 -14.03 -2.11
C PRO A 504 10.57 -13.83 -2.81
N TYR A 505 10.00 -14.94 -3.25
CA TYR A 505 8.61 -15.08 -3.67
C TYR A 505 7.85 -15.90 -2.62
N TRP A 506 6.64 -15.43 -2.25
CA TRP A 506 5.73 -16.08 -1.33
C TRP A 506 4.42 -16.40 -2.05
N PRO A 507 3.94 -17.67 -2.07
CA PRO A 507 2.85 -18.06 -2.99
C PRO A 507 1.48 -17.45 -2.68
N SER A 508 1.17 -17.21 -1.41
CA SER A 508 -0.09 -16.63 -0.93
C SER A 508 0.13 -15.94 0.41
N SER A 509 -0.74 -15.03 0.81
CA SER A 509 -0.77 -14.45 2.15
C SER A 509 -2.19 -14.61 2.71
N PRO A 510 -2.43 -15.41 3.78
CA PRO A 510 -1.44 -16.25 4.47
C PRO A 510 -1.08 -17.52 3.70
N PHE A 511 0.09 -18.09 4.04
CA PHE A 511 0.55 -19.37 3.50
C PHE A 511 1.45 -20.12 4.49
N SER A 512 1.32 -21.46 4.52
CA SER A 512 2.19 -22.35 5.28
C SER A 512 2.97 -23.28 4.34
N THR A 513 4.28 -23.40 4.55
CA THR A 513 5.17 -24.20 3.71
C THR A 513 5.03 -25.70 3.87
N GLU A 514 4.34 -26.19 4.86
CA GLU A 514 4.32 -27.62 5.23
C GLU A 514 3.04 -28.34 4.79
N PHE A 515 2.30 -27.80 3.82
CA PHE A 515 1.00 -28.32 3.41
C PHE A 515 0.01 -28.51 4.58
N THR A 516 0.13 -27.63 5.57
CA THR A 516 -0.77 -27.51 6.71
C THR A 516 -1.72 -26.34 6.49
N ASP A 517 -2.56 -26.05 7.49
CA ASP A 517 -3.43 -24.88 7.46
C ASP A 517 -2.64 -23.62 7.06
N PRO A 518 -3.01 -22.93 5.98
CA PRO A 518 -2.35 -21.68 5.57
C PRO A 518 -2.34 -20.60 6.66
N ALA A 519 -3.34 -20.63 7.55
CA ALA A 519 -3.44 -19.71 8.68
C ALA A 519 -2.75 -20.24 9.95
N SER A 520 -1.89 -21.28 9.87
CA SER A 520 -1.18 -21.83 11.03
C SER A 520 -0.38 -20.75 11.76
N PRO A 521 -0.57 -20.56 13.07
CA PRO A 521 0.11 -19.50 13.82
C PRO A 521 1.61 -19.77 14.04
N VAL A 522 2.11 -20.96 13.69
CA VAL A 522 3.48 -21.40 14.01
C VAL A 522 4.39 -21.52 12.81
N THR A 523 3.91 -21.20 11.61
CA THR A 523 4.68 -21.24 10.37
C THR A 523 4.11 -20.27 9.33
N GLY A 524 4.95 -19.68 8.49
CA GLY A 524 4.53 -18.74 7.45
C GLY A 524 4.05 -17.39 8.00
N ASP A 525 3.21 -16.73 7.22
CA ASP A 525 2.54 -15.49 7.60
C ASP A 525 1.06 -15.74 7.97
N GLN A 526 0.46 -14.82 8.71
CA GLN A 526 -0.89 -15.00 9.28
C GLN A 526 -1.76 -13.75 9.09
N HIS A 527 -3.08 -13.99 9.00
CA HIS A 527 -4.13 -12.99 9.07
C HIS A 527 -5.06 -13.29 10.27
N PRO A 528 -4.70 -12.83 11.49
CA PRO A 528 -5.44 -13.17 12.73
C PRO A 528 -6.75 -12.38 12.86
N TRP A 529 -7.76 -12.73 12.07
CA TRP A 529 -9.09 -12.12 12.07
C TRP A 529 -10.06 -12.68 13.11
N ASP A 530 -9.59 -13.49 14.06
CA ASP A 530 -10.44 -13.99 15.15
C ASP A 530 -11.00 -12.85 16.01
N VAL A 531 -10.16 -11.84 16.30
CA VAL A 531 -10.65 -10.51 16.73
C VAL A 531 -11.29 -9.81 15.53
N SER A 532 -12.35 -9.13 15.75
CA SER A 532 -13.23 -8.44 14.80
C SER A 532 -14.18 -9.39 14.07
N LEU A 533 -13.69 -10.35 13.30
CA LEU A 533 -14.51 -11.15 12.38
C LEU A 533 -14.73 -12.61 12.83
N GLY A 534 -13.96 -13.09 13.81
CA GLY A 534 -14.04 -14.47 14.28
C GLY A 534 -14.62 -14.62 15.68
N ALA A 535 -14.25 -15.69 16.39
CA ALA A 535 -14.84 -16.08 17.67
C ALA A 535 -14.51 -15.13 18.83
N ALA A 536 -13.39 -14.39 18.78
CA ALA A 536 -13.07 -13.38 19.77
C ALA A 536 -13.95 -12.12 19.60
N GLY A 537 -14.43 -11.85 18.40
CA GLY A 537 -15.30 -10.71 18.10
C GLY A 537 -14.72 -9.39 18.63
N PRO A 538 -15.46 -8.65 19.50
CA PRO A 538 -14.99 -7.35 20.02
C PRO A 538 -13.94 -7.44 21.12
N ASP A 539 -13.52 -8.63 21.56
CA ASP A 539 -12.53 -8.79 22.60
C ASP A 539 -11.10 -8.70 22.06
N PHE A 540 -10.59 -7.51 21.81
CA PHE A 540 -9.22 -7.32 21.33
C PHE A 540 -8.13 -7.72 22.32
N TRP A 541 -8.45 -8.00 23.59
CA TRP A 541 -7.47 -8.60 24.52
C TRP A 541 -7.12 -10.04 24.15
N ALA A 542 -7.89 -10.70 23.27
CA ALA A 542 -7.49 -11.99 22.71
C ALA A 542 -6.12 -11.93 22.01
N TYR A 543 -5.76 -10.79 21.41
CA TYR A 543 -4.42 -10.57 20.82
C TYR A 543 -3.28 -10.85 21.81
N ARG A 544 -3.47 -10.66 23.12
CA ARG A 544 -2.45 -10.92 24.16
C ARG A 544 -1.92 -12.36 24.15
N ASN A 545 -2.70 -13.28 23.63
CA ASN A 545 -2.39 -14.73 23.60
C ASN A 545 -1.85 -15.21 22.24
N TYR A 546 -1.90 -14.37 21.20
CA TYR A 546 -1.48 -14.78 19.86
C TYR A 546 0.04 -14.90 19.75
N VAL A 547 0.46 -15.92 18.96
CA VAL A 547 1.88 -16.31 18.83
C VAL A 547 2.34 -16.34 17.37
N ASP A 548 1.58 -15.74 16.49
CA ASP A 548 1.81 -15.72 15.05
C ASP A 548 3.27 -15.39 14.71
N ARG A 549 3.79 -16.02 13.67
CA ARG A 549 5.18 -15.81 13.23
C ARG A 549 5.36 -14.49 12.49
N PHE A 550 4.40 -14.18 11.61
CA PHE A 550 4.43 -12.98 10.80
C PHE A 550 3.00 -12.48 10.54
N PRO A 551 2.35 -11.86 11.53
CA PRO A 551 1.03 -11.27 11.30
C PRO A 551 1.10 -10.17 10.25
N ASN A 552 0.38 -10.39 9.15
CA ASN A 552 0.40 -9.58 7.93
C ASN A 552 -0.93 -8.85 7.67
N GLU A 553 -1.96 -9.20 8.41
CA GLU A 553 -3.22 -8.52 8.59
C GLU A 553 -3.72 -8.68 10.02
N GLY A 554 -4.90 -8.16 10.28
CA GLY A 554 -5.55 -8.12 11.58
C GLY A 554 -5.72 -6.67 12.02
N GLY A 555 -6.84 -6.35 12.67
CA GLY A 555 -7.14 -4.98 12.99
C GLY A 555 -8.41 -4.81 13.82
N VAL A 556 -8.67 -3.57 14.17
CA VAL A 556 -9.85 -3.11 14.89
C VAL A 556 -10.41 -1.91 14.17
N MET A 557 -11.69 -1.95 13.83
CA MET A 557 -12.37 -0.80 13.22
C MET A 557 -12.58 0.33 14.22
N GLY A 558 -12.70 1.54 13.70
CA GLY A 558 -13.07 2.71 14.49
C GLY A 558 -13.62 3.83 13.64
N ALA A 559 -14.43 4.68 14.26
CA ALA A 559 -15.03 5.81 13.58
C ALA A 559 -14.02 6.84 13.12
N SER A 560 -14.30 7.51 12.01
CA SER A 560 -13.63 8.74 11.60
C SER A 560 -14.00 9.90 12.53
N SER A 561 -13.22 10.99 12.47
CA SER A 561 -13.48 12.16 13.32
C SER A 561 -14.79 12.87 12.97
N PRO A 562 -15.37 13.61 13.91
CA PRO A 562 -16.55 14.44 13.63
C PRO A 562 -16.35 15.40 12.44
N ALA A 563 -15.16 16.01 12.33
CA ALA A 563 -14.85 16.91 11.22
C ALA A 563 -14.81 16.19 9.88
N THR A 564 -14.24 15.01 9.83
CA THR A 564 -14.20 14.15 8.64
C THR A 564 -15.60 13.80 8.19
N ILE A 565 -16.44 13.29 9.09
CA ILE A 565 -17.80 12.83 8.77
C ILE A 565 -18.67 13.97 8.25
N ARG A 566 -18.55 15.17 8.81
CA ARG A 566 -19.29 16.34 8.35
C ARG A 566 -18.95 16.79 6.93
N GLN A 567 -17.81 16.36 6.38
CA GLN A 567 -17.41 16.74 5.02
C GLN A 567 -18.13 15.95 3.92
N PHE A 568 -18.51 14.73 4.21
CA PHE A 568 -19.08 13.84 3.19
C PHE A 568 -20.53 13.41 3.45
N LEU A 569 -21.03 13.56 4.67
CA LEU A 569 -22.46 13.32 4.93
C LEU A 569 -23.29 14.59 4.72
N PRO A 570 -24.45 14.48 4.05
CA PRO A 570 -25.44 15.57 3.98
C PRO A 570 -25.82 16.09 5.38
N PRO A 571 -26.03 17.41 5.57
CA PRO A 571 -26.31 17.97 6.89
C PRO A 571 -27.50 17.34 7.61
N ASP A 572 -28.50 16.91 6.87
CA ASP A 572 -29.70 16.25 7.36
C ASP A 572 -29.52 14.74 7.59
N GLU A 573 -28.38 14.18 7.21
CA GLU A 573 -28.01 12.79 7.46
C GLU A 573 -26.79 12.63 8.39
N GLN A 574 -26.37 13.69 9.07
CA GLN A 574 -25.25 13.64 10.03
C GLN A 574 -25.68 13.02 11.37
N TYR A 575 -26.14 11.79 11.30
CA TYR A 575 -26.50 10.97 12.46
C TYR A 575 -26.23 9.50 12.15
N MET A 576 -25.98 8.72 13.21
CA MET A 576 -25.71 7.28 13.09
C MET A 576 -26.86 6.54 12.42
N ARG A 577 -26.52 5.63 11.51
CA ARG A 577 -27.50 4.77 10.80
C ARG A 577 -28.45 5.54 9.87
N SER A 578 -28.07 6.74 9.41
CA SER A 578 -28.70 7.35 8.24
C SER A 578 -28.32 6.55 6.97
N PHE A 579 -29.01 6.81 5.87
CA PHE A 579 -28.68 6.08 4.61
C PHE A 579 -27.27 6.38 4.14
N SER A 580 -26.83 7.63 4.13
CA SER A 580 -25.46 8.00 3.78
C SER A 580 -24.44 7.49 4.80
N TRP A 581 -24.78 7.48 6.09
CA TRP A 581 -23.95 6.88 7.13
C TRP A 581 -23.68 5.41 6.86
N ASP A 582 -24.74 4.60 6.68
CA ASP A 582 -24.62 3.16 6.42
C ASP A 582 -23.92 2.87 5.08
N HIS A 583 -24.09 3.76 4.08
CA HIS A 583 -23.40 3.62 2.80
C HIS A 583 -21.88 3.82 2.92
N HIS A 584 -21.44 4.72 3.79
CA HIS A 584 -20.05 4.99 4.09
C HIS A 584 -19.48 4.14 5.25
N ASP A 585 -20.30 3.28 5.83
CA ASP A 585 -19.87 2.32 6.85
C ASP A 585 -19.33 1.07 6.17
N ASN A 586 -18.03 0.89 6.26
CA ASN A 586 -17.32 -0.19 5.55
C ASN A 586 -17.80 -1.59 5.97
N GLU A 587 -18.25 -1.76 7.20
CA GLU A 587 -18.76 -3.03 7.66
C GLU A 587 -20.21 -3.28 7.23
N VAL A 588 -21.09 -2.33 7.45
CA VAL A 588 -22.52 -2.46 7.09
C VAL A 588 -22.68 -2.64 5.58
N ASN A 589 -21.91 -1.89 4.81
CA ASN A 589 -21.95 -1.94 3.36
C ASN A 589 -21.45 -3.28 2.79
N PHE A 590 -20.42 -3.86 3.38
CA PHE A 590 -19.77 -5.06 2.89
C PHE A 590 -20.29 -6.35 3.56
N TRP A 591 -20.25 -6.43 4.89
CA TRP A 591 -20.61 -7.62 5.63
C TRP A 591 -22.11 -7.72 5.97
N ASN A 592 -22.83 -6.59 5.90
CA ASN A 592 -24.24 -6.49 6.24
C ASN A 592 -24.58 -6.92 7.68
N TYR A 593 -23.67 -6.76 8.61
CA TYR A 593 -23.91 -6.99 10.03
C TYR A 593 -24.69 -5.84 10.65
N LYS A 594 -25.66 -6.16 11.51
CA LYS A 594 -26.43 -5.17 12.26
C LYS A 594 -26.72 -5.67 13.69
N PRO A 595 -26.19 -5.05 14.74
CA PRO A 595 -25.22 -3.96 14.70
C PRO A 595 -23.85 -4.41 14.20
N GLY A 596 -23.12 -3.53 13.55
CA GLY A 596 -21.78 -3.75 13.10
C GLY A 596 -20.80 -4.01 14.25
N ILE A 597 -19.62 -4.53 13.92
CA ILE A 597 -18.58 -4.84 14.93
C ILE A 597 -18.12 -3.58 15.67
N ASP A 598 -18.12 -2.40 15.03
CA ASP A 598 -17.81 -1.14 15.66
C ASP A 598 -18.69 -0.82 16.85
N TYR A 599 -20.00 -0.97 16.67
CA TYR A 599 -20.98 -0.77 17.73
C TYR A 599 -20.79 -1.79 18.85
N GLN A 600 -20.48 -3.06 18.47
CA GLN A 600 -20.21 -4.12 19.42
C GLN A 600 -18.94 -3.83 20.22
N PHE A 601 -17.87 -3.28 19.62
CA PHE A 601 -16.67 -2.87 20.33
C PHE A 601 -16.97 -1.87 21.44
N VAL A 602 -17.73 -0.81 21.12
CA VAL A 602 -18.08 0.24 22.08
C VAL A 602 -18.94 -0.33 23.23
N GLU A 603 -19.96 -1.10 22.91
CA GLU A 603 -20.83 -1.70 23.91
C GLU A 603 -20.07 -2.71 24.80
N PHE A 604 -19.24 -3.56 24.21
CA PHE A 604 -18.48 -4.56 24.94
C PHE A 604 -17.49 -3.94 25.93
N TRP A 605 -16.75 -2.92 25.50
CA TRP A 605 -15.69 -2.30 26.29
C TRP A 605 -16.19 -1.23 27.26
N LEU A 606 -17.25 -0.49 26.91
CA LEU A 606 -17.73 0.64 27.69
C LEU A 606 -19.07 0.35 28.42
N GLY A 607 -19.80 -0.71 28.04
CA GLY A 607 -21.10 -1.03 28.60
C GLY A 607 -22.17 -0.01 28.24
N LYS A 608 -21.99 0.74 27.17
CA LYS A 608 -22.90 1.78 26.67
C LYS A 608 -23.14 1.60 25.19
N SER A 609 -24.38 1.74 24.78
CA SER A 609 -24.75 1.75 23.37
C SER A 609 -24.35 3.07 22.69
N ALA A 610 -24.37 3.08 21.38
CA ALA A 610 -24.14 4.29 20.60
C ALA A 610 -25.18 5.38 20.91
N GLU A 611 -26.43 4.96 21.11
CA GLU A 611 -27.55 5.85 21.48
C GLU A 611 -27.34 6.47 22.87
N ASP A 612 -26.83 5.71 23.85
CA ASP A 612 -26.51 6.20 25.19
C ASP A 612 -25.45 7.29 25.16
N LEU A 613 -24.47 7.17 24.27
CA LEU A 613 -23.38 8.13 24.14
C LEU A 613 -23.79 9.36 23.32
N GLY A 614 -24.66 9.19 22.34
CA GLY A 614 -24.97 10.19 21.33
C GLY A 614 -23.84 10.36 20.32
N PHE A 615 -24.12 11.06 19.21
CA PHE A 615 -23.29 11.07 18.00
C PHE A 615 -21.81 11.35 18.24
N GLU A 616 -21.46 12.54 18.74
CA GLU A 616 -20.05 12.94 18.86
C GLU A 616 -19.28 12.11 19.88
N LYS A 617 -19.87 11.79 21.03
CA LYS A 617 -19.19 10.95 22.02
C LYS A 617 -19.00 9.52 21.55
N TYR A 618 -19.94 9.00 20.78
CA TYR A 618 -19.81 7.69 20.17
C TYR A 618 -18.62 7.64 19.23
N LEU A 619 -18.45 8.63 18.34
CA LEU A 619 -17.31 8.70 17.41
C LEU A 619 -15.98 8.67 18.14
N LEU A 620 -15.84 9.50 19.19
CA LEU A 620 -14.62 9.56 19.97
C LEU A 620 -14.37 8.28 20.78
N ALA A 621 -15.44 7.66 21.28
CA ALA A 621 -15.35 6.38 21.98
C ALA A 621 -14.90 5.25 21.05
N SER A 622 -15.50 5.15 19.87
CA SER A 622 -15.12 4.16 18.84
C SER A 622 -13.65 4.35 18.41
N ALA A 623 -13.24 5.58 18.12
CA ALA A 623 -11.86 5.88 17.74
C ALA A 623 -10.84 5.57 18.87
N LEU A 624 -11.19 5.81 20.13
CA LEU A 624 -10.35 5.45 21.28
C LEU A 624 -10.24 3.94 21.45
N ILE A 625 -11.33 3.20 21.25
CA ILE A 625 -11.33 1.73 21.32
C ILE A 625 -10.47 1.14 20.19
N GLN A 626 -10.53 1.70 18.99
CA GLN A 626 -9.61 1.32 17.88
C GLN A 626 -8.14 1.53 18.31
N ALA A 627 -7.82 2.66 18.91
CA ALA A 627 -6.48 2.97 19.38
C ALA A 627 -5.97 1.95 20.41
N GLU A 628 -6.83 1.53 21.34
CA GLU A 628 -6.52 0.49 22.32
C GLU A 628 -6.28 -0.87 21.67
N GLY A 629 -7.15 -1.27 20.76
CA GLY A 629 -7.05 -2.56 20.08
C GLY A 629 -5.79 -2.68 19.24
N LEU A 630 -5.44 -1.65 18.46
CA LEU A 630 -4.21 -1.64 17.67
C LEU A 630 -2.95 -1.59 18.55
N ASN A 631 -3.00 -0.88 19.67
CA ASN A 631 -1.90 -0.89 20.65
C ASN A 631 -1.68 -2.30 21.24
N GLU A 632 -2.75 -3.02 21.58
CA GLU A 632 -2.64 -4.41 22.09
C GLU A 632 -2.08 -5.35 21.01
N TYR A 633 -2.56 -5.25 19.78
CA TYR A 633 -2.06 -6.02 18.63
C TYR A 633 -0.55 -5.84 18.46
N ILE A 634 -0.11 -4.61 18.27
CA ILE A 634 1.30 -4.29 18.02
C ILE A 634 2.18 -4.67 19.20
N SER A 635 1.78 -4.32 20.41
CA SER A 635 2.57 -4.55 21.62
C SER A 635 2.74 -6.04 21.91
N ASN A 636 1.69 -6.86 21.71
CA ASN A 636 1.79 -8.31 21.87
C ASN A 636 2.87 -8.91 20.95
N TYR A 637 2.89 -8.51 19.69
CA TYR A 637 3.85 -9.09 18.73
C TYR A 637 5.26 -8.55 18.96
N ARG A 638 5.42 -7.29 19.27
CA ARG A 638 6.72 -6.70 19.55
C ARG A 638 7.43 -7.30 20.76
N ARG A 639 6.70 -7.59 21.85
CA ARG A 639 7.31 -8.26 23.02
C ARG A 639 7.81 -9.67 22.73
N ARG A 640 7.38 -10.29 21.63
CA ARG A 640 7.74 -11.66 21.19
C ARG A 640 8.84 -11.70 20.12
N MET A 641 9.49 -10.57 19.84
CA MET A 641 10.54 -10.45 18.83
C MET A 641 11.76 -11.32 19.18
N PHE A 642 12.25 -12.24 18.34
CA PHE A 642 11.87 -12.62 16.99
C PHE A 642 11.16 -14.00 16.91
N SER A 643 10.48 -14.44 17.94
CA SER A 643 9.52 -15.55 17.78
C SER A 643 8.36 -15.11 16.85
N THR A 644 7.97 -13.84 16.94
CA THR A 644 7.16 -13.10 15.98
C THR A 644 8.03 -12.03 15.34
N SER A 645 7.91 -11.81 14.03
CA SER A 645 8.80 -10.90 13.28
C SER A 645 8.09 -9.75 12.58
N SER A 646 6.80 -9.58 12.80
CA SER A 646 6.01 -8.45 12.25
C SER A 646 4.86 -8.03 13.17
N ALA A 647 4.30 -6.87 12.88
CA ALA A 647 3.01 -6.39 13.37
C ALA A 647 2.38 -5.50 12.30
N ILE A 648 2.20 -6.06 11.10
CA ILE A 648 1.53 -5.37 10.00
C ILE A 648 0.04 -5.53 10.22
N PHE A 649 -0.68 -4.41 10.33
CA PHE A 649 -2.11 -4.40 10.60
C PHE A 649 -2.95 -4.02 9.39
N TRP A 650 -4.18 -4.42 9.39
CA TRP A 650 -5.22 -3.96 8.47
C TRP A 650 -5.96 -2.80 9.12
N MET A 651 -5.89 -1.51 8.60
CA MET A 651 -4.99 -1.10 7.51
C MET A 651 -4.52 0.34 7.71
N TYR A 652 -3.69 0.86 6.80
CA TYR A 652 -3.04 2.15 7.00
C TYR A 652 -3.89 3.35 6.59
N ASN A 653 -4.38 3.38 5.33
CA ASN A 653 -4.99 4.55 4.71
C ASN A 653 -6.33 4.26 4.04
N ASP A 654 -7.23 5.24 4.02
CA ASP A 654 -8.48 5.18 3.28
C ASP A 654 -8.30 5.47 1.79
N SER A 655 -9.21 4.90 0.97
CA SER A 655 -9.38 5.21 -0.46
C SER A 655 -10.59 6.12 -0.72
N TRP A 656 -11.50 6.22 0.21
CA TRP A 656 -12.67 7.10 0.19
C TRP A 656 -13.11 7.47 1.60
N PRO A 657 -13.94 8.51 1.78
CA PRO A 657 -14.40 8.90 3.11
C PRO A 657 -15.28 7.80 3.74
N ALA A 658 -14.92 7.33 4.94
CA ALA A 658 -15.66 6.31 5.66
C ALA A 658 -16.15 6.80 7.02
N THR A 659 -17.34 6.36 7.44
CA THR A 659 -17.87 6.61 8.80
C THR A 659 -17.16 5.73 9.81
N HIS A 660 -17.08 4.43 9.52
CA HIS A 660 -16.24 3.46 10.23
C HIS A 660 -15.24 2.82 9.25
N GLY A 661 -14.02 2.59 9.71
CA GLY A 661 -13.00 1.97 8.89
C GLY A 661 -11.81 1.48 9.71
N TRP A 662 -11.00 0.66 9.07
CA TRP A 662 -9.82 0.00 9.64
C TRP A 662 -8.60 0.91 9.81
N THR A 663 -8.62 2.08 9.14
CA THR A 663 -7.47 2.94 8.92
C THR A 663 -7.09 3.80 10.12
N ILE A 664 -5.83 4.26 10.12
CA ILE A 664 -5.33 5.26 11.08
C ILE A 664 -5.08 6.64 10.44
N VAL A 665 -5.12 6.71 9.11
CA VAL A 665 -5.13 7.95 8.32
C VAL A 665 -6.37 7.93 7.44
N ASP A 666 -7.21 8.95 7.58
CA ASP A 666 -8.47 9.04 6.83
C ASP A 666 -8.26 9.54 5.38
N TYR A 667 -9.34 9.51 4.60
CA TYR A 667 -9.32 9.96 3.21
C TYR A 667 -8.82 11.40 3.02
N TYR A 668 -9.10 12.29 3.98
CA TYR A 668 -8.66 13.70 3.93
C TYR A 668 -7.25 13.92 4.51
N LEU A 669 -6.48 12.84 4.70
CA LEU A 669 -5.12 12.85 5.28
C LEU A 669 -5.09 13.31 6.74
N ARG A 670 -6.20 13.20 7.48
CA ARG A 670 -6.23 13.44 8.91
C ARG A 670 -5.74 12.22 9.68
N LYS A 671 -5.01 12.48 10.75
CA LYS A 671 -4.57 11.44 11.69
C LYS A 671 -5.73 11.07 12.62
N LYS A 672 -6.30 9.87 12.48
CA LYS A 672 -7.30 9.38 13.44
C LYS A 672 -6.68 9.21 14.83
N LEU A 673 -7.50 9.11 15.90
CA LEU A 673 -6.98 9.00 17.27
C LEU A 673 -6.02 7.82 17.45
N ALA A 674 -6.15 6.76 16.68
CA ALA A 674 -5.29 5.59 16.72
C ALA A 674 -3.86 5.83 16.18
N TYR A 675 -3.61 6.88 15.38
CA TYR A 675 -2.32 7.14 14.76
C TYR A 675 -1.18 7.28 15.78
N HIS A 676 -1.34 8.10 16.80
CA HIS A 676 -0.29 8.35 17.78
C HIS A 676 -0.04 7.16 18.73
N PRO A 677 -1.05 6.44 19.23
CA PRO A 677 -0.86 5.16 19.93
C PRO A 677 -0.09 4.13 19.08
N VAL A 678 -0.42 3.97 17.80
CA VAL A 678 0.33 3.12 16.86
C VAL A 678 1.78 3.59 16.72
N ARG A 679 2.02 4.89 16.55
CA ARG A 679 3.36 5.47 16.50
C ARG A 679 4.17 5.13 17.75
N ARG A 680 3.59 5.26 18.95
CA ARG A 680 4.26 4.92 20.22
C ARG A 680 4.51 3.42 20.35
N ALA A 681 3.56 2.59 19.94
CA ALA A 681 3.73 1.14 19.94
C ALA A 681 4.86 0.69 18.99
N PHE A 682 5.10 1.40 17.91
CA PHE A 682 6.16 1.13 16.93
C PHE A 682 7.49 1.88 17.18
N GLN A 683 7.59 2.70 18.23
CA GLN A 683 8.84 3.41 18.47
C GLN A 683 10.03 2.45 18.68
N PRO A 684 11.26 2.82 18.29
CA PRO A 684 12.41 1.91 18.28
C PRO A 684 12.69 1.25 19.63
N VAL A 685 12.59 2.03 20.72
CA VAL A 685 12.78 1.54 22.09
C VAL A 685 11.48 1.73 22.86
N THR A 686 10.91 0.65 23.37
CA THR A 686 9.65 0.71 24.12
C THR A 686 9.60 -0.33 25.25
N THR A 687 8.59 -0.21 26.10
CA THR A 687 8.28 -1.21 27.13
C THR A 687 6.86 -1.75 26.89
N VAL A 688 6.67 -3.01 27.22
CA VAL A 688 5.38 -3.69 27.14
C VAL A 688 5.18 -4.51 28.41
N LEU A 689 3.98 -4.47 28.97
CA LEU A 689 3.60 -5.30 30.10
C LEU A 689 2.63 -6.40 29.64
N ALA A 690 2.84 -7.61 30.12
CA ALA A 690 1.94 -8.73 29.86
C ALA A 690 1.75 -9.59 31.11
N MET A 691 0.51 -10.06 31.31
CA MET A 691 0.23 -11.07 32.32
C MET A 691 0.61 -12.44 31.76
N GLU A 692 1.55 -13.13 32.40
CA GLU A 692 1.91 -14.50 32.08
C GLU A 692 1.73 -15.34 33.35
N HIS A 693 0.75 -16.20 33.34
CA HIS A 693 0.27 -16.94 34.52
C HIS A 693 -0.08 -15.95 35.67
N ASP A 694 0.52 -16.09 36.81
CA ASP A 694 0.33 -15.24 38.00
C ASP A 694 1.40 -14.15 38.13
N THR A 695 1.97 -13.68 37.03
CA THR A 695 3.06 -12.71 37.03
C THR A 695 2.88 -11.68 35.94
N VAL A 696 2.96 -10.41 36.28
CA VAL A 696 3.09 -9.34 35.27
C VAL A 696 4.57 -9.25 34.90
N LYS A 697 4.89 -9.55 33.67
CA LYS A 697 6.23 -9.35 33.09
C LYS A 697 6.32 -7.99 32.44
N VAL A 698 7.42 -7.30 32.69
CA VAL A 698 7.78 -6.04 32.05
C VAL A 698 8.87 -6.32 31.03
N PHE A 699 8.53 -6.14 29.77
CA PHE A 699 9.44 -6.32 28.64
C PHE A 699 10.05 -4.99 28.23
N GLY A 700 11.32 -5.01 27.85
CA GLY A 700 11.96 -3.95 27.07
C GLY A 700 12.16 -4.45 25.66
N VAL A 701 11.81 -3.64 24.68
CA VAL A 701 11.96 -3.92 23.26
C VAL A 701 12.86 -2.88 22.64
N ASN A 702 13.85 -3.32 21.85
CA ASN A 702 14.82 -2.46 21.20
C ASN A 702 15.07 -2.94 19.75
N ASP A 703 14.59 -2.19 18.77
CA ASP A 703 14.82 -2.49 17.33
C ASP A 703 16.15 -1.92 16.82
N SER A 704 16.84 -1.11 17.62
CA SER A 704 18.07 -0.46 17.17
C SER A 704 19.24 -1.45 17.11
N PRO A 705 20.27 -1.18 16.31
CA PRO A 705 21.44 -2.05 16.19
C PRO A 705 22.42 -1.94 17.35
N VAL A 706 22.10 -1.16 18.38
CA VAL A 706 22.94 -0.93 19.57
C VAL A 706 22.16 -1.16 20.85
N ASP A 707 22.85 -1.58 21.90
CA ASP A 707 22.27 -1.74 23.22
C ASP A 707 21.73 -0.40 23.75
N TRP A 708 20.52 -0.45 24.31
CA TRP A 708 19.93 0.71 24.96
C TRP A 708 20.10 0.62 26.48
N GLN A 709 20.61 1.68 27.08
CA GLN A 709 20.81 1.79 28.52
C GLN A 709 19.96 2.91 29.11
N GLY A 710 19.36 2.66 30.26
CA GLY A 710 18.51 3.62 30.94
C GLY A 710 17.98 3.10 32.27
N THR A 711 16.91 3.68 32.78
CA THR A 711 16.21 3.28 33.99
C THR A 711 14.81 2.79 33.65
N LEU A 712 14.40 1.67 34.20
CA LEU A 712 13.03 1.22 34.27
C LEU A 712 12.40 1.68 35.57
N ARG A 713 11.28 2.43 35.51
CA ARG A 713 10.35 2.65 36.60
C ARG A 713 9.10 1.81 36.36
N TYR A 714 8.68 1.00 37.30
CA TYR A 714 7.56 0.06 37.11
C TYR A 714 6.84 -0.23 38.42
N GLY A 715 5.61 -0.69 38.33
CA GLY A 715 4.85 -1.03 39.51
C GLY A 715 3.34 -1.11 39.31
N ILE A 716 2.59 -0.81 40.37
CA ILE A 716 1.13 -0.81 40.40
C ILE A 716 0.64 0.53 40.92
N PHE A 717 -0.18 1.20 40.10
CA PHE A 717 -0.81 2.47 40.48
C PHE A 717 -2.31 2.29 40.76
N ARG A 718 -2.88 3.19 41.53
CA ARG A 718 -4.32 3.33 41.71
C ARG A 718 -4.86 4.40 40.74
N LEU A 719 -6.01 4.16 40.14
CA LEU A 719 -6.68 5.15 39.29
C LEU A 719 -6.91 6.48 40.00
N SER A 720 -7.11 6.43 41.35
CA SER A 720 -7.34 7.59 42.23
C SER A 720 -6.07 8.28 42.71
N GLY A 721 -4.87 7.89 42.25
CA GLY A 721 -3.68 8.69 42.48
C GLY A 721 -2.64 8.20 43.46
N ARG A 722 -2.62 6.93 43.87
CA ARG A 722 -1.58 6.36 44.72
C ARG A 722 -0.86 5.21 44.04
N TYR A 723 0.38 4.94 44.46
CA TYR A 723 1.15 3.79 44.03
C TYR A 723 1.18 2.73 45.14
N ASN A 724 0.86 1.48 44.77
CA ASN A 724 1.01 0.34 45.69
C ASN A 724 2.41 -0.25 45.56
N VAL A 725 2.97 -0.25 44.32
CA VAL A 725 4.33 -0.66 44.02
C VAL A 725 4.90 0.40 43.09
N ASP A 726 6.08 0.91 43.37
CA ASP A 726 6.78 1.91 42.55
C ASP A 726 8.29 1.71 42.76
N GLU A 727 8.89 0.99 41.80
CA GLU A 727 10.27 0.60 41.85
C GLU A 727 11.05 1.17 40.67
N ARG A 728 12.36 1.35 40.87
CA ARG A 728 13.29 1.80 39.81
C ARG A 728 14.53 0.95 39.80
N LEU A 729 14.96 0.56 38.62
CA LEU A 729 16.21 -0.16 38.44
C LEU A 729 16.94 0.26 37.15
N PRO A 730 18.28 0.31 37.17
CA PRO A 730 19.05 0.48 35.93
C PRO A 730 18.91 -0.77 35.06
N ILE A 731 18.75 -0.57 33.76
CA ILE A 731 18.56 -1.66 32.81
C ILE A 731 19.40 -1.48 31.54
N VAL A 732 19.60 -2.60 30.88
CA VAL A 732 20.11 -2.67 29.49
C VAL A 732 19.10 -3.49 28.67
N ILE A 733 18.68 -2.95 27.55
CA ILE A 733 17.89 -3.69 26.54
C ILE A 733 18.85 -4.00 25.39
N PRO A 734 19.17 -5.28 25.14
CA PRO A 734 20.10 -5.65 24.09
C PRO A 734 19.66 -5.13 22.72
N ALA A 735 20.63 -4.89 21.85
CA ALA A 735 20.38 -4.50 20.46
C ALA A 735 19.50 -5.53 19.76
N ASN A 736 18.53 -5.05 19.00
CA ASN A 736 17.64 -5.85 18.15
C ASN A 736 17.02 -7.04 18.92
N ALA A 737 16.44 -6.76 20.09
CA ALA A 737 15.91 -7.79 21.00
C ALA A 737 14.71 -7.33 21.82
N SER A 738 13.95 -8.30 22.30
CA SER A 738 12.99 -8.16 23.39
C SER A 738 13.48 -8.95 24.59
N ALA A 739 13.46 -8.35 25.76
CA ALA A 739 13.95 -8.96 27.00
C ALA A 739 13.01 -8.67 28.20
N VAL A 740 12.85 -9.64 29.08
CA VAL A 740 12.17 -9.42 30.36
C VAL A 740 13.10 -8.60 31.28
N LEU A 741 12.66 -7.42 31.70
CA LEU A 741 13.41 -6.50 32.53
C LEU A 741 13.07 -6.64 34.04
N ALA A 742 11.79 -6.90 34.31
CA ALA A 742 11.28 -7.02 35.69
C ALA A 742 10.02 -7.90 35.71
N SER A 743 9.62 -8.27 36.93
CA SER A 743 8.38 -9.04 37.15
C SER A 743 7.68 -8.55 38.40
N ILE A 744 6.36 -8.51 38.41
CA ILE A 744 5.50 -8.17 39.55
C ILE A 744 4.59 -9.38 39.79
N SER A 745 4.62 -9.92 41.05
CA SER A 745 3.73 -11.00 41.44
C SER A 745 2.25 -10.52 41.39
N ALA A 746 1.37 -11.31 40.79
CA ALA A 746 -0.06 -11.01 40.75
C ALA A 746 -0.70 -10.95 42.13
N VAL A 747 -0.09 -11.55 43.18
CA VAL A 747 -0.49 -11.45 44.57
C VAL A 747 -0.36 -10.02 45.07
N GLN A 748 0.60 -9.25 44.55
CA GLN A 748 0.80 -7.82 44.92
C GLN A 748 -0.23 -6.90 44.24
N TRP A 749 -0.95 -7.42 43.27
CA TRP A 749 -1.93 -6.65 42.47
C TRP A 749 -3.37 -6.87 42.94
N ASN A 750 -3.72 -6.15 44.02
CA ASN A 750 -5.04 -6.18 44.63
C ASN A 750 -5.97 -5.08 44.01
N ASN A 751 -7.29 -5.31 44.08
CA ASN A 751 -8.32 -4.38 43.66
C ASN A 751 -8.17 -3.94 42.15
N ARG A 752 -8.17 -4.90 41.26
CA ARG A 752 -7.90 -4.70 39.83
C ARG A 752 -8.84 -3.71 39.16
N LYS A 753 -10.08 -3.56 39.65
CA LYS A 753 -11.05 -2.57 39.15
C LYS A 753 -10.62 -1.12 39.37
N ALA A 754 -9.73 -0.88 40.35
CA ALA A 754 -9.27 0.45 40.71
C ALA A 754 -7.76 0.65 40.56
N THR A 755 -7.08 -0.32 39.92
CA THR A 755 -5.61 -0.30 39.80
C THR A 755 -5.17 -0.76 38.43
N GLY A 756 -3.98 -0.33 37.99
CA GLY A 756 -3.28 -0.81 36.80
C GLY A 756 -1.80 -1.05 37.07
N ALA A 757 -1.18 -1.91 36.28
CA ALA A 757 0.27 -2.04 36.30
C ALA A 757 0.87 -1.08 35.24
N PHE A 758 2.10 -0.61 35.49
CA PHE A 758 2.79 0.33 34.61
C PHE A 758 4.28 0.03 34.47
N GLY A 759 4.84 0.50 33.37
CA GLY A 759 6.27 0.56 33.09
C GLY A 759 6.62 1.82 32.33
N ILE A 760 7.71 2.46 32.71
CA ILE A 760 8.25 3.66 32.09
C ILE A 760 9.74 3.45 31.86
N LEU A 761 10.21 3.71 30.66
CA LEU A 761 11.63 3.81 30.34
C LEU A 761 12.07 5.27 30.41
N GLU A 762 13.13 5.49 31.19
CA GLU A 762 13.73 6.80 31.38
C GLU A 762 15.20 6.79 30.93
N LYS A 763 15.65 7.85 30.27
CA LYS A 763 17.04 8.09 29.91
C LYS A 763 17.39 9.55 30.16
N ASP A 764 18.48 9.81 30.86
CA ASP A 764 18.94 11.17 31.19
C ASP A 764 17.83 12.02 31.88
N GLY A 765 17.05 11.38 32.74
CA GLY A 765 15.94 12.01 33.45
C GLY A 765 14.69 12.34 32.61
N LYS A 766 14.65 11.88 31.36
CA LYS A 766 13.51 12.05 30.46
C LYS A 766 12.81 10.72 30.20
N GLN A 767 11.48 10.76 30.17
CA GLN A 767 10.67 9.63 29.79
C GLN A 767 10.86 9.36 28.28
N VAL A 768 11.18 8.10 27.93
CA VAL A 768 11.34 7.63 26.56
C VAL A 768 10.10 6.88 26.11
N ALA A 769 9.56 6.01 26.95
CA ALA A 769 8.38 5.21 26.68
C ALA A 769 7.59 4.98 27.95
N GLN A 770 6.30 4.73 27.80
CA GLN A 770 5.45 4.22 28.88
C GLN A 770 4.46 3.20 28.33
N TYR A 771 4.05 2.29 29.20
CA TYR A 771 3.00 1.31 28.93
C TYR A 771 2.21 1.06 30.21
N ARG A 772 0.91 0.77 30.04
CA ARG A 772 0.06 0.35 31.16
C ARG A 772 -0.67 -0.95 30.81
N LEU A 773 -0.93 -1.74 31.81
CA LEU A 773 -1.69 -2.98 31.69
C LEU A 773 -2.91 -2.93 32.62
N PHE A 774 -4.08 -3.22 32.07
CA PHE A 774 -5.29 -3.53 32.83
C PHE A 774 -5.69 -4.99 32.60
N THR A 775 -6.41 -5.57 33.56
CA THR A 775 -6.96 -6.93 33.52
C THR A 775 -8.46 -6.95 33.69
N GLU A 776 -9.06 -5.84 34.06
CA GLU A 776 -10.51 -5.63 34.06
C GLU A 776 -10.89 -4.76 32.86
N ARG A 777 -12.04 -5.01 32.26
CA ARG A 777 -12.54 -4.22 31.12
C ARG A 777 -12.84 -2.79 31.55
N PHE A 778 -12.73 -1.86 30.62
CA PHE A 778 -12.89 -0.43 30.94
C PHE A 778 -14.22 -0.12 31.62
N LYS A 779 -15.32 -0.77 31.22
CA LYS A 779 -16.66 -0.65 31.84
C LYS A 779 -16.70 -1.08 33.31
N ASP A 780 -15.80 -1.94 33.75
CA ASP A 780 -15.74 -2.45 35.12
C ASP A 780 -14.76 -1.67 36.01
N MET A 781 -14.07 -0.68 35.44
CA MET A 781 -13.05 0.09 36.11
C MET A 781 -13.63 1.36 36.76
N SER A 782 -13.01 1.75 37.89
CA SER A 782 -13.47 2.91 38.68
C SER A 782 -12.70 4.18 38.30
N PHE A 783 -12.96 4.71 37.12
CA PHE A 783 -12.35 5.96 36.66
C PHE A 783 -12.84 7.17 37.47
N SER A 784 -11.94 8.08 37.76
CA SER A 784 -12.23 9.37 38.39
C SER A 784 -12.21 10.49 37.32
N LYS A 785 -12.96 11.56 37.53
CA LYS A 785 -12.90 12.75 36.71
C LYS A 785 -11.53 13.43 36.86
N PRO A 786 -10.73 13.55 35.78
CA PRO A 786 -9.41 14.13 35.87
C PRO A 786 -9.44 15.66 35.86
N VAL A 787 -8.44 16.26 36.49
CA VAL A 787 -8.04 17.65 36.28
C VAL A 787 -6.62 17.62 35.72
N VAL A 788 -6.43 18.08 34.50
CA VAL A 788 -5.12 18.09 33.85
C VAL A 788 -4.52 19.49 33.99
N LYS A 789 -3.38 19.54 34.68
CA LYS A 789 -2.56 20.76 34.77
C LYS A 789 -1.59 20.78 33.61
N ILE A 790 -1.55 21.89 32.86
CA ILE A 790 -0.65 22.08 31.73
C ILE A 790 0.30 23.22 32.06
N THR A 791 1.61 22.94 31.99
CA THR A 791 2.67 23.90 32.28
C THR A 791 3.59 24.08 31.08
N ARG A 792 3.86 25.32 30.69
CA ARG A 792 4.76 25.64 29.59
C ARG A 792 6.22 25.61 30.07
N GLY A 793 7.06 24.87 29.32
CA GLY A 793 8.51 24.92 29.41
C GLY A 793 9.15 25.63 28.21
N LYS A 794 10.47 25.53 28.09
CA LYS A 794 11.22 26.07 26.95
C LYS A 794 11.09 25.07 25.77
N GLY A 795 10.21 25.37 24.82
CA GLY A 795 9.94 24.53 23.66
C GLY A 795 9.18 23.23 23.99
N THR A 796 8.52 23.17 25.15
CA THR A 796 7.77 22.01 25.62
C THR A 796 6.52 22.43 26.37
N VAL A 797 5.61 21.51 26.53
CA VAL A 797 4.54 21.55 27.53
C VAL A 797 4.58 20.27 28.35
N THR A 798 4.28 20.40 29.64
CA THR A 798 4.18 19.28 30.59
C THR A 798 2.75 19.17 31.07
N LEU A 799 2.18 17.97 31.00
CA LEU A 799 0.83 17.65 31.42
C LEU A 799 0.91 16.74 32.65
N GLU A 800 0.13 17.05 33.67
CA GLU A 800 0.06 16.29 34.94
C GLU A 800 -1.39 16.16 35.40
N SER A 801 -1.67 15.05 36.10
CA SER A 801 -2.93 14.84 36.78
C SER A 801 -2.69 14.02 38.06
N ASP A 802 -3.42 14.32 39.14
CA ASP A 802 -3.36 13.57 40.39
C ASP A 802 -4.07 12.20 40.27
N VAL A 803 -4.90 12.00 39.25
CA VAL A 803 -5.59 10.74 38.95
C VAL A 803 -5.21 10.26 37.55
N PHE A 804 -5.44 8.99 37.31
CA PHE A 804 -5.19 8.42 35.94
C PHE A 804 -6.08 9.08 34.89
N VAL A 805 -5.47 9.49 33.79
CA VAL A 805 -6.18 9.99 32.62
C VAL A 805 -6.03 9.00 31.48
N TRP A 806 -7.15 8.48 31.01
CA TRP A 806 -7.18 7.56 29.88
C TRP A 806 -7.32 8.34 28.56
N GLY A 807 -6.37 8.17 27.65
CA GLY A 807 -6.45 8.69 26.30
C GLY A 807 -6.68 10.20 26.22
N ALA A 808 -5.80 11.01 26.82
CA ALA A 808 -5.88 12.47 26.72
C ALA A 808 -5.64 12.93 25.28
N CYS A 809 -6.63 13.59 24.67
CA CYS A 809 -6.58 14.09 23.31
C CYS A 809 -6.48 15.62 23.27
N ILE A 810 -5.53 16.14 22.53
CA ILE A 810 -5.30 17.56 22.24
C ILE A 810 -6.00 17.96 20.94
N ASP A 811 -6.13 17.00 20.03
CA ASP A 811 -6.78 17.16 18.73
C ASP A 811 -7.66 15.95 18.45
N VAL A 812 -8.97 16.13 18.43
CA VAL A 812 -9.94 15.06 18.17
C VAL A 812 -10.26 14.88 16.70
N ASP A 813 -9.94 15.86 15.88
CA ASP A 813 -10.28 15.89 14.47
C ASP A 813 -9.11 15.52 13.54
N GLY A 814 -7.87 15.47 14.06
CA GLY A 814 -6.68 15.16 13.27
C GLY A 814 -6.25 16.28 12.32
N GLU A 815 -6.69 17.52 12.61
CA GLU A 815 -6.42 18.70 11.78
C GLU A 815 -5.18 19.47 12.19
N LYS A 816 -4.68 19.25 13.41
CA LYS A 816 -3.52 19.93 13.97
C LYS A 816 -2.26 19.08 13.86
N GLU A 817 -1.16 19.70 13.49
CA GLU A 817 0.16 19.05 13.58
C GLU A 817 0.64 19.04 15.03
N VAL A 818 0.11 18.10 15.83
CA VAL A 818 0.53 17.90 17.21
C VAL A 818 1.64 16.86 17.31
N PRO A 819 2.62 17.05 18.22
CA PRO A 819 3.75 16.12 18.37
C PRO A 819 3.33 14.78 18.97
N ASP A 820 2.25 14.75 19.75
CA ASP A 820 1.64 13.56 20.32
C ASP A 820 0.17 13.78 20.66
N ASN A 821 -0.62 12.71 20.67
CA ASN A 821 -2.06 12.77 20.92
C ASN A 821 -2.57 11.44 21.46
N CYS A 822 -3.74 11.43 22.08
CA CYS A 822 -4.38 10.23 22.63
C CYS A 822 -3.41 9.43 23.52
N PHE A 823 -2.83 10.06 24.55
CA PHE A 823 -1.89 9.47 25.49
C PHE A 823 -2.47 9.38 26.90
N ASP A 824 -1.97 8.43 27.69
CA ASP A 824 -2.34 8.28 29.09
C ASP A 824 -1.49 9.17 29.98
N LEU A 825 -2.09 9.71 31.06
CA LEU A 825 -1.34 10.34 32.16
C LEU A 825 -1.42 9.44 33.37
N LEU A 826 -0.26 8.98 33.83
CA LEU A 826 -0.14 8.24 35.08
C LEU A 826 -0.20 9.23 36.27
N PRO A 827 -0.84 8.89 37.37
CA PRO A 827 -1.05 9.82 38.50
C PRO A 827 0.25 10.43 39.01
N GLY A 828 0.33 11.76 39.09
CA GLY A 828 1.48 12.49 39.59
C GLY A 828 2.79 12.29 38.80
N ILE A 829 2.75 11.71 37.63
CA ILE A 829 3.91 11.58 36.73
C ILE A 829 3.76 12.58 35.58
N PRO A 830 4.73 13.51 35.45
CA PRO A 830 4.70 14.47 34.34
C PRO A 830 4.85 13.81 32.98
N TYR A 831 4.01 14.19 32.04
CA TYR A 831 4.12 13.82 30.62
C TYR A 831 4.52 15.04 29.81
N THR A 832 5.72 15.04 29.25
CA THR A 832 6.28 16.21 28.54
C THR A 832 6.37 15.93 27.04
N ILE A 833 5.81 16.84 26.26
CA ILE A 833 5.87 16.79 24.78
C ILE A 833 6.53 18.07 24.24
N PRO A 834 7.23 18.01 23.10
CA PRO A 834 7.68 19.19 22.37
C PRO A 834 6.47 20.08 22.05
N TRP A 835 6.64 21.40 22.18
CA TRP A 835 5.55 22.32 21.88
C TRP A 835 6.10 23.67 21.47
N THR A 836 5.91 24.03 20.22
CA THR A 836 6.42 25.28 19.63
C THR A 836 5.33 26.32 19.40
N ASP A 837 4.06 25.91 19.44
CA ASP A 837 2.94 26.82 19.28
C ASP A 837 2.90 27.85 20.41
N LYS A 838 2.46 29.07 20.09
CA LYS A 838 2.27 30.15 21.06
C LYS A 838 1.09 29.88 22.00
N GLU A 839 0.05 29.25 21.48
CA GLU A 839 -1.11 28.86 22.29
C GLU A 839 -0.80 27.63 23.14
N MET A 840 -1.42 27.55 24.31
CA MET A 840 -1.36 26.36 25.15
C MET A 840 -2.31 25.29 24.59
N PRO A 841 -1.90 24.02 24.56
CA PRO A 841 -2.82 22.97 24.20
C PRO A 841 -3.98 22.88 25.19
N LYS A 842 -5.12 22.44 24.72
CA LYS A 842 -6.28 22.11 25.56
C LYS A 842 -6.57 20.63 25.42
N ILE A 843 -6.96 19.98 26.50
CA ILE A 843 -7.49 18.63 26.42
C ILE A 843 -8.95 18.73 25.94
N GLU A 844 -9.19 18.26 24.77
CA GLU A 844 -10.51 18.27 24.12
C GLU A 844 -11.34 17.06 24.52
N PHE A 845 -10.68 15.92 24.77
CA PHE A 845 -11.33 14.66 25.13
C PHE A 845 -10.46 13.82 26.07
N THR A 846 -11.10 13.01 26.91
CA THR A 846 -10.49 11.92 27.68
C THR A 846 -11.44 10.74 27.77
N GLY A 847 -10.92 9.53 27.77
CA GLY A 847 -11.71 8.31 27.96
C GLY A 847 -12.45 8.27 29.31
N ASN A 848 -11.91 8.95 30.36
CA ASN A 848 -12.62 9.09 31.65
C ASN A 848 -13.99 9.77 31.52
N GLY A 849 -14.16 10.65 30.54
CA GLY A 849 -15.42 11.37 30.29
C GLY A 849 -16.53 10.49 29.66
N LEU A 850 -16.22 9.25 29.37
CA LEU A 850 -17.18 8.26 28.84
C LEU A 850 -17.97 7.55 29.95
N PHE A 851 -17.55 7.66 31.23
CA PHE A 851 -18.15 6.96 32.37
C PHE A 851 -18.93 7.86 33.29
#